data_de09246f75cf1e7a7dc9fcfcdd36f222
#
_entry.id   de09246f75cf1e7a7dc9fcfcdd36f222
#
_cell.length_a   1.000
_cell.length_b   1.000
_cell.length_c   1.000
_cell.angle_alpha   90.00
_cell.angle_beta   90.00
_cell.angle_gamma   90.00
#
_symmetry.space_group_name_H-M   'P 1'
#
loop_
_entity.id
_entity.type
_entity.pdbx_description
1 polymer ?
#
loop_
_entity_poly.entity_id
_entity_poly.type
_entity_poly.pdbx_seq_one_letter_code
_entity_poly.pdbx_strand_id
1 'polypeptide(L)'
;METNIIELSQSLKISQKQIEKVLELTAEGNTIPFIARYRKEMTGNLDEVEIKAILDLDKSLTNLRERKATVLAKIEEKGKLTEKLRAAIEAAEKLADVEELYLPYKEKRRTKATIAREAGLFPLARLILQNAATLQEEATALTNETFPTAEAALAGAVDILVEAISEDVQLRAWTYHEMLTNSSIVSTLKDQDLDEKQVFQIYYDFSEKIADMQGYRTLALNRGEKLGVLKVSFENNVDKIIRFFEVRFKVKNDYIHEAIQQAVKKKIIPAMERRIRAELTETAEDGAIQLFSDNLRNLLLIAPLKGRVVLGFDPAFRTGAKLAVVDATGKMLTTQVIYPVPPAKAAQIEASKQDLSDLIDQFGVEIIAIGNGTASRESEAFVAEVLKTHPNVSYVIVNESGASVYSASELARHEFPDLTVEKRSAISIARRLQDPLAELVKIDPKSIGVGQYQHDVSQKKLSESLDFVVDTVVNQVGVNINTASPSLLSHVAGLNKTISENIVKYREEEGMIRSRDAIKKVPRLGAKAFEQAAGFLRIPESDNVLDNTGVHPESYPAVEKLFQMLAITDLDQAAQEKLQSLDVKKVAADLDLGEATLKDIIADLLKPGRDMRDSFDAPVLRQDVLDIKDLQIGQKLEGVVRNVVDFGAFVDIGIHEDGLIHISKLSNSYVKHPSQVVSVGDLVTVWVDKLDIEREKVNLSLVAPRESN
;
A
#
# COMPACT_ATOMS: atom_id res chain seq x y z
N MET A 1 -19.20 18.12 -14.70
CA MET A 1 -18.21 18.75 -13.84
C MET A 1 -18.81 19.29 -12.54
N GLU A 2 -19.74 20.25 -12.56
CA GLU A 2 -20.31 20.84 -11.33
C GLU A 2 -20.86 19.83 -10.31
N THR A 3 -21.56 18.79 -10.77
CA THR A 3 -22.16 17.79 -9.86
C THR A 3 -21.09 16.90 -9.16
N ASN A 4 -19.96 16.60 -9.83
CA ASN A 4 -18.84 15.87 -9.18
C ASN A 4 -18.25 16.70 -8.04
N ILE A 5 -18.08 17.99 -8.24
CA ILE A 5 -17.46 18.91 -7.27
C ILE A 5 -18.25 18.96 -5.96
N ILE A 6 -19.59 18.95 -6.04
CA ILE A 6 -20.45 18.91 -4.84
C ILE A 6 -20.26 17.59 -4.08
N GLU A 7 -20.30 16.45 -4.78
CA GLU A 7 -20.12 15.12 -4.17
C GLU A 7 -18.70 14.95 -3.57
N LEU A 8 -17.69 15.42 -4.30
CA LEU A 8 -16.29 15.46 -3.81
C LEU A 8 -16.17 16.29 -2.54
N SER A 9 -16.77 17.48 -2.54
CA SER A 9 -16.73 18.40 -1.39
C SER A 9 -17.39 17.80 -0.15
N GLN A 10 -18.51 17.13 -0.30
CA GLN A 10 -19.21 16.47 0.80
C GLN A 10 -18.44 15.26 1.34
N SER A 11 -17.87 14.45 0.46
CA SER A 11 -17.17 13.23 0.82
C SER A 11 -15.83 13.51 1.49
N LEU A 12 -15.05 14.44 0.94
CA LEU A 12 -13.69 14.74 1.41
C LEU A 12 -13.63 15.86 2.44
N LYS A 13 -14.74 16.59 2.66
CA LYS A 13 -14.81 17.79 3.52
C LYS A 13 -13.84 18.89 3.08
N ILE A 14 -13.60 18.98 1.79
CA ILE A 14 -12.77 20.01 1.14
C ILE A 14 -13.70 20.97 0.40
N SER A 15 -13.38 22.25 0.39
CA SER A 15 -14.24 23.26 -0.27
C SER A 15 -14.29 23.05 -1.79
N GLN A 16 -15.44 23.36 -2.40
CA GLN A 16 -15.62 23.24 -3.85
C GLN A 16 -14.56 24.04 -4.64
N LYS A 17 -14.22 25.25 -4.16
CA LYS A 17 -13.21 26.10 -4.79
C LYS A 17 -11.81 25.46 -4.81
N GLN A 18 -11.42 24.75 -3.73
CA GLN A 18 -10.15 24.05 -3.69
C GLN A 18 -10.13 22.88 -4.67
N ILE A 19 -11.22 22.11 -4.71
CA ILE A 19 -11.38 20.99 -5.65
C ILE A 19 -11.31 21.47 -7.10
N GLU A 20 -12.05 22.53 -7.45
CA GLU A 20 -12.00 23.14 -8.79
C GLU A 20 -10.58 23.49 -9.20
N LYS A 21 -9.81 24.13 -8.28
CA LYS A 21 -8.43 24.52 -8.54
C LYS A 21 -7.50 23.32 -8.71
N VAL A 22 -7.68 22.26 -7.93
CA VAL A 22 -6.88 21.03 -8.11
C VAL A 22 -7.15 20.41 -9.47
N LEU A 23 -8.42 20.29 -9.87
CA LEU A 23 -8.79 19.72 -11.17
C LEU A 23 -8.29 20.57 -12.34
N GLU A 24 -8.37 21.91 -12.24
CA GLU A 24 -7.84 22.87 -13.21
C GLU A 24 -6.33 22.71 -13.37
N LEU A 25 -5.57 22.79 -12.28
CA LEU A 25 -4.11 22.65 -12.28
C LEU A 25 -3.66 21.29 -12.83
N THR A 26 -4.38 20.22 -12.50
CA THR A 26 -4.09 18.89 -13.04
C THR A 26 -4.36 18.81 -14.55
N ALA A 27 -5.45 19.41 -15.02
CA ALA A 27 -5.77 19.49 -16.45
C ALA A 27 -4.73 20.29 -17.25
N GLU A 28 -4.06 21.27 -16.62
CA GLU A 28 -2.93 22.00 -17.18
C GLU A 28 -1.62 21.19 -17.21
N GLY A 29 -1.65 19.94 -16.73
CA GLY A 29 -0.51 19.04 -16.71
C GLY A 29 0.48 19.26 -15.55
N ASN A 30 0.03 19.88 -14.45
CA ASN A 30 0.82 19.97 -13.24
C ASN A 30 0.78 18.64 -12.46
N THR A 31 1.90 18.25 -11.91
CA THR A 31 2.05 17.04 -11.09
C THR A 31 1.57 17.26 -9.65
N ILE A 32 1.15 16.19 -8.97
CA ILE A 32 0.69 16.27 -7.57
C ILE A 32 1.74 16.90 -6.66
N PRO A 33 3.03 16.49 -6.65
CA PRO A 33 4.04 17.11 -5.80
C PRO A 33 4.23 18.60 -6.09
N PHE A 34 4.18 18.99 -7.37
CA PHE A 34 4.30 20.41 -7.75
C PHE A 34 3.12 21.23 -7.26
N ILE A 35 1.90 20.75 -7.40
CA ILE A 35 0.69 21.43 -6.90
C ILE A 35 0.78 21.60 -5.38
N ALA A 36 1.06 20.51 -4.65
CA ALA A 36 1.13 20.50 -3.19
C ALA A 36 2.22 21.44 -2.65
N ARG A 37 3.36 21.55 -3.33
CA ARG A 37 4.50 22.36 -2.86
C ARG A 37 4.44 23.81 -3.35
N TYR A 38 4.13 24.04 -4.63
CA TYR A 38 4.30 25.35 -5.28
C TYR A 38 3.00 26.05 -5.70
N ARG A 39 1.84 25.44 -5.44
CA ARG A 39 0.52 26.04 -5.74
C ARG A 39 -0.40 26.05 -4.51
N LYS A 40 0.21 26.09 -3.30
CA LYS A 40 -0.49 26.07 -2.00
C LYS A 40 -1.55 27.16 -1.86
N GLU A 41 -1.25 28.37 -2.29
CA GLU A 41 -2.18 29.51 -2.22
C GLU A 41 -3.44 29.29 -3.07
N MET A 42 -3.29 28.59 -4.20
CA MET A 42 -4.41 28.30 -5.10
C MET A 42 -5.29 27.17 -4.56
N THR A 43 -4.69 26.19 -3.90
CA THR A 43 -5.36 24.98 -3.38
C THR A 43 -5.79 25.11 -1.92
N GLY A 44 -5.43 26.21 -1.25
CA GLY A 44 -5.72 26.40 0.17
C GLY A 44 -4.94 25.42 1.04
N ASN A 45 -3.68 25.13 0.67
CA ASN A 45 -2.73 24.36 1.44
C ASN A 45 -3.00 22.84 1.50
N LEU A 46 -3.65 22.28 0.45
CA LEU A 46 -3.84 20.83 0.34
C LEU A 46 -2.50 20.13 0.14
N ASP A 47 -2.34 19.00 0.81
CA ASP A 47 -1.16 18.13 0.66
C ASP A 47 -1.31 17.12 -0.49
N GLU A 48 -0.28 16.33 -0.75
CA GLU A 48 -0.25 15.34 -1.84
C GLU A 48 -1.32 14.25 -1.66
N VAL A 49 -1.62 13.89 -0.41
CA VAL A 49 -2.60 12.84 -0.10
C VAL A 49 -4.02 13.36 -0.39
N GLU A 50 -4.32 14.58 0.05
CA GLU A 50 -5.60 15.24 -0.20
C GLU A 50 -5.84 15.47 -1.71
N ILE A 51 -4.81 15.92 -2.42
CA ILE A 51 -4.88 16.13 -3.88
C ILE A 51 -5.13 14.80 -4.59
N LYS A 52 -4.39 13.73 -4.22
CA LYS A 52 -4.61 12.40 -4.77
C LYS A 52 -6.02 11.87 -4.48
N ALA A 53 -6.53 12.06 -3.27
CA ALA A 53 -7.87 11.65 -2.90
C ALA A 53 -8.95 12.33 -3.76
N ILE A 54 -8.77 13.63 -4.08
CA ILE A 54 -9.66 14.36 -5.01
C ILE A 54 -9.65 13.69 -6.39
N LEU A 55 -8.46 13.41 -6.94
CA LEU A 55 -8.33 12.87 -8.30
C LEU A 55 -8.86 11.42 -8.40
N ASP A 56 -8.58 10.59 -7.39
CA ASP A 56 -9.04 9.20 -7.35
C ASP A 56 -10.56 9.12 -7.21
N LEU A 57 -11.15 9.94 -6.35
CA LEU A 57 -12.59 9.99 -6.17
C LEU A 57 -13.32 10.59 -7.39
N ASP A 58 -12.77 11.64 -8.01
CA ASP A 58 -13.33 12.21 -9.26
C ASP A 58 -13.36 11.16 -10.38
N LYS A 59 -12.28 10.39 -10.54
CA LYS A 59 -12.21 9.27 -11.49
C LYS A 59 -13.28 8.21 -11.19
N SER A 60 -13.45 7.86 -9.90
CA SER A 60 -14.44 6.87 -9.46
C SER A 60 -15.87 7.34 -9.75
N LEU A 61 -16.20 8.59 -9.41
CA LEU A 61 -17.51 9.20 -9.67
C LEU A 61 -17.79 9.32 -11.17
N THR A 62 -16.79 9.67 -11.96
CA THR A 62 -16.91 9.73 -13.41
C THR A 62 -17.24 8.35 -13.99
N ASN A 63 -16.52 7.31 -13.59
CA ASN A 63 -16.79 5.93 -14.01
C ASN A 63 -18.21 5.48 -13.61
N LEU A 64 -18.64 5.81 -12.38
CA LEU A 64 -20.00 5.49 -11.91
C LEU A 64 -21.08 6.18 -12.78
N ARG A 65 -20.89 7.46 -13.13
CA ARG A 65 -21.82 8.21 -13.98
C ARG A 65 -21.90 7.68 -15.40
N GLU A 66 -20.77 7.39 -16.01
CA GLU A 66 -20.70 6.77 -17.33
C GLU A 66 -21.44 5.43 -17.34
N ARG A 67 -21.28 4.65 -16.25
CA ARG A 67 -21.98 3.37 -16.12
C ARG A 67 -23.49 3.57 -15.95
N LYS A 68 -23.93 4.52 -15.10
CA LYS A 68 -25.35 4.87 -14.96
C LYS A 68 -25.96 5.28 -16.30
N ALA A 69 -25.31 6.17 -17.03
CA ALA A 69 -25.75 6.62 -18.35
C ALA A 69 -25.89 5.44 -19.34
N THR A 70 -24.89 4.54 -19.38
CA THR A 70 -24.92 3.34 -20.22
C THR A 70 -26.09 2.42 -19.86
N VAL A 71 -26.35 2.22 -18.58
CA VAL A 71 -27.43 1.35 -18.08
C VAL A 71 -28.78 1.97 -18.40
N LEU A 72 -28.97 3.25 -18.16
CA LEU A 72 -30.23 3.99 -18.49
C LEU A 72 -30.53 3.89 -19.98
N ALA A 73 -29.55 4.15 -20.85
CA ALA A 73 -29.75 4.07 -22.30
C ALA A 73 -30.17 2.65 -22.75
N LYS A 74 -29.52 1.59 -22.20
CA LYS A 74 -29.86 0.19 -22.53
C LYS A 74 -31.26 -0.22 -22.06
N ILE A 75 -31.72 0.28 -20.91
CA ILE A 75 -33.07 -0.01 -20.42
C ILE A 75 -34.11 0.75 -21.23
N GLU A 76 -33.81 2.00 -21.63
CA GLU A 76 -34.68 2.84 -22.48
C GLU A 76 -34.85 2.25 -23.87
N GLU A 77 -33.75 1.76 -24.50
CA GLU A 77 -33.78 1.03 -25.77
C GLU A 77 -34.75 -0.16 -25.74
N LYS A 78 -34.83 -0.85 -24.59
CA LYS A 78 -35.76 -1.96 -24.37
C LYS A 78 -37.20 -1.49 -24.05
N GLY A 79 -37.47 -0.20 -23.98
CA GLY A 79 -38.79 0.37 -23.66
C GLY A 79 -39.25 0.05 -22.21
N LYS A 80 -38.33 -0.21 -21.30
CA LYS A 80 -38.65 -0.65 -19.93
C LYS A 80 -38.23 0.36 -18.84
N LEU A 81 -37.72 1.52 -19.21
CA LEU A 81 -37.33 2.55 -18.28
C LEU A 81 -38.55 3.27 -17.72
N THR A 82 -38.73 3.18 -16.39
CA THR A 82 -39.76 3.93 -15.65
C THR A 82 -39.10 5.06 -14.87
N GLU A 83 -39.87 6.13 -14.55
CA GLU A 83 -39.35 7.25 -13.73
C GLU A 83 -38.80 6.78 -12.37
N LYS A 84 -39.48 5.82 -11.74
CA LYS A 84 -39.01 5.23 -10.47
C LYS A 84 -37.68 4.52 -10.62
N LEU A 85 -37.46 3.78 -11.71
CA LEU A 85 -36.21 3.07 -11.99
C LEU A 85 -35.10 4.04 -12.34
N ARG A 86 -35.39 5.07 -13.15
CA ARG A 86 -34.46 6.16 -13.45
C ARG A 86 -33.95 6.81 -12.17
N ALA A 87 -34.87 7.26 -11.31
CA ALA A 87 -34.53 7.88 -10.04
C ALA A 87 -33.69 6.94 -9.13
N ALA A 88 -34.00 5.64 -9.09
CA ALA A 88 -33.24 4.66 -8.31
C ALA A 88 -31.79 4.46 -8.84
N ILE A 89 -31.63 4.42 -10.19
CA ILE A 89 -30.30 4.30 -10.81
C ILE A 89 -29.48 5.58 -10.59
N GLU A 90 -30.11 6.74 -10.73
CA GLU A 90 -29.48 8.04 -10.50
C GLU A 90 -29.04 8.21 -9.04
N ALA A 91 -29.86 7.73 -8.09
CA ALA A 91 -29.55 7.78 -6.65
C ALA A 91 -28.52 6.74 -6.16
N ALA A 92 -28.20 5.72 -6.97
CA ALA A 92 -27.24 4.68 -6.57
C ALA A 92 -25.83 5.28 -6.34
N GLU A 93 -25.22 5.00 -5.20
CA GLU A 93 -23.89 5.53 -4.82
C GLU A 93 -22.77 4.58 -5.21
N LYS A 94 -23.07 3.29 -5.42
CA LYS A 94 -22.09 2.25 -5.73
C LYS A 94 -22.39 1.59 -7.07
N LEU A 95 -21.33 1.18 -7.76
CA LEU A 95 -21.44 0.43 -9.02
C LEU A 95 -22.24 -0.86 -8.84
N ALA A 96 -22.05 -1.54 -7.71
CA ALA A 96 -22.78 -2.77 -7.38
C ALA A 96 -24.31 -2.56 -7.33
N ASP A 97 -24.75 -1.43 -6.81
CA ASP A 97 -26.19 -1.11 -6.74
C ASP A 97 -26.77 -0.82 -8.13
N VAL A 98 -25.99 -0.15 -8.99
CA VAL A 98 -26.37 0.06 -10.40
C VAL A 98 -26.51 -1.28 -11.13
N GLU A 99 -25.58 -2.22 -10.91
CA GLU A 99 -25.63 -3.54 -11.51
C GLU A 99 -26.82 -4.39 -11.00
N GLU A 100 -27.17 -4.27 -9.72
CA GLU A 100 -28.35 -4.92 -9.15
C GLU A 100 -29.66 -4.38 -9.78
N LEU A 101 -29.78 -3.06 -9.95
CA LEU A 101 -30.92 -2.43 -10.61
C LEU A 101 -31.01 -2.80 -12.09
N TYR A 102 -29.87 -3.02 -12.75
CA TYR A 102 -29.80 -3.43 -14.16
C TYR A 102 -30.05 -4.92 -14.38
N LEU A 103 -29.87 -5.76 -13.35
CA LEU A 103 -29.92 -7.23 -13.47
C LEU A 103 -31.15 -7.78 -14.21
N PRO A 104 -32.41 -7.31 -13.95
CA PRO A 104 -33.58 -7.82 -14.64
C PRO A 104 -33.64 -7.47 -16.15
N TYR A 105 -32.86 -6.47 -16.58
CA TYR A 105 -32.83 -5.95 -17.94
C TYR A 105 -31.61 -6.39 -18.74
N LYS A 106 -30.65 -7.05 -18.08
CA LYS A 106 -29.38 -7.52 -18.69
C LYS A 106 -29.66 -8.62 -19.72
N GLU A 107 -28.93 -8.60 -20.82
CA GLU A 107 -28.98 -9.71 -21.78
C GLU A 107 -28.47 -10.99 -21.13
N LYS A 108 -29.26 -12.05 -21.29
CA LYS A 108 -28.99 -13.35 -20.66
C LYS A 108 -28.74 -14.40 -21.74
N ARG A 109 -27.98 -15.42 -21.35
CA ARG A 109 -27.96 -16.67 -22.10
C ARG A 109 -29.34 -17.33 -22.00
N ARG A 110 -29.71 -18.15 -22.98
CA ARG A 110 -30.97 -18.89 -22.99
C ARG A 110 -31.10 -19.77 -21.72
N THR A 111 -32.02 -19.40 -20.83
CA THR A 111 -32.28 -20.06 -19.54
C THR A 111 -33.46 -21.00 -19.65
N LYS A 112 -33.67 -21.90 -18.63
CA LYS A 112 -34.88 -22.72 -18.53
C LYS A 112 -36.15 -21.85 -18.55
N ALA A 113 -36.13 -20.74 -17.84
CA ALA A 113 -37.23 -19.76 -17.84
C ALA A 113 -37.48 -19.13 -19.23
N THR A 114 -36.42 -18.85 -20.00
CA THR A 114 -36.54 -18.37 -21.39
C THR A 114 -37.20 -19.44 -22.27
N ILE A 115 -36.78 -20.70 -22.17
CA ILE A 115 -37.37 -21.83 -22.92
C ILE A 115 -38.84 -21.97 -22.56
N ALA A 116 -39.19 -21.89 -21.27
CA ALA A 116 -40.55 -21.99 -20.81
C ALA A 116 -41.44 -20.82 -21.30
N ARG A 117 -40.92 -19.60 -21.37
CA ARG A 117 -41.62 -18.43 -21.94
C ARG A 117 -41.83 -18.56 -23.45
N GLU A 118 -40.78 -19.01 -24.18
CA GLU A 118 -40.85 -19.24 -25.61
C GLU A 118 -41.91 -20.35 -25.94
N ALA A 119 -42.04 -21.32 -25.06
CA ALA A 119 -43.07 -22.38 -25.15
C ALA A 119 -44.47 -21.95 -24.70
N GLY A 120 -44.64 -20.67 -24.34
CA GLY A 120 -45.97 -20.11 -24.03
C GLY A 120 -46.46 -20.34 -22.58
N LEU A 121 -45.58 -20.75 -21.63
CA LEU A 121 -45.98 -21.11 -20.27
C LEU A 121 -46.13 -19.93 -19.31
N PHE A 122 -45.92 -18.69 -19.76
CA PHE A 122 -46.05 -17.50 -18.92
C PHE A 122 -47.46 -17.30 -18.29
N PRO A 123 -48.59 -17.55 -19.01
CA PRO A 123 -49.92 -17.52 -18.39
C PRO A 123 -50.06 -18.52 -17.24
N LEU A 124 -49.46 -19.72 -17.34
CA LEU A 124 -49.49 -20.70 -16.28
C LEU A 124 -48.76 -20.23 -15.02
N ALA A 125 -47.61 -19.58 -15.17
CA ALA A 125 -46.89 -18.94 -14.05
C ALA A 125 -47.77 -17.88 -13.33
N ARG A 126 -48.58 -17.11 -14.06
CA ARG A 126 -49.55 -16.15 -13.46
C ARG A 126 -50.65 -16.85 -12.69
N LEU A 127 -51.19 -17.97 -13.22
CA LEU A 127 -52.24 -18.76 -12.56
C LEU A 127 -51.71 -19.39 -11.25
N ILE A 128 -50.44 -19.82 -11.22
CA ILE A 128 -49.78 -20.30 -10.00
C ILE A 128 -49.78 -19.19 -8.95
N LEU A 129 -49.36 -17.96 -9.31
CA LEU A 129 -49.36 -16.82 -8.37
C LEU A 129 -50.79 -16.45 -7.87
N GLN A 130 -51.80 -16.64 -8.70
CA GLN A 130 -53.23 -16.34 -8.35
C GLN A 130 -53.85 -17.50 -7.55
N ASN A 131 -53.18 -18.65 -7.41
CA ASN A 131 -53.73 -19.88 -6.84
C ASN A 131 -55.04 -20.32 -7.50
N ALA A 132 -55.07 -20.28 -8.83
CA ALA A 132 -56.29 -20.56 -9.62
C ALA A 132 -56.70 -22.03 -9.46
N ALA A 133 -58.02 -22.28 -9.32
CA ALA A 133 -58.56 -23.63 -9.21
C ALA A 133 -58.40 -24.45 -10.51
N THR A 134 -58.30 -23.79 -11.66
CA THR A 134 -58.18 -24.38 -13.02
C THR A 134 -56.70 -24.72 -13.38
N LEU A 135 -55.77 -24.60 -12.43
CA LEU A 135 -54.30 -24.72 -12.68
C LEU A 135 -53.94 -26.03 -13.42
N GLN A 136 -54.51 -27.14 -13.03
CA GLN A 136 -54.22 -28.45 -13.63
C GLN A 136 -54.81 -28.61 -15.04
N GLU A 137 -56.00 -28.10 -15.27
CA GLU A 137 -56.67 -28.09 -16.57
C GLU A 137 -55.88 -27.24 -17.57
N GLU A 138 -55.51 -26.04 -17.18
CA GLU A 138 -54.70 -25.13 -17.99
C GLU A 138 -53.30 -25.65 -18.26
N ALA A 139 -52.66 -26.32 -17.29
CA ALA A 139 -51.37 -26.99 -17.47
C ALA A 139 -51.45 -28.07 -18.56
N THR A 140 -52.54 -28.82 -18.56
CA THR A 140 -52.78 -29.85 -19.58
C THR A 140 -52.99 -29.23 -20.95
N ALA A 141 -53.76 -28.13 -21.03
CA ALA A 141 -54.03 -27.40 -22.27
C ALA A 141 -52.77 -26.73 -22.89
N LEU A 142 -51.76 -26.38 -22.07
CA LEU A 142 -50.51 -25.75 -22.50
C LEU A 142 -49.37 -26.73 -22.75
N THR A 143 -49.62 -28.05 -22.75
CA THR A 143 -48.62 -29.06 -23.14
C THR A 143 -48.20 -28.85 -24.61
N ASN A 144 -46.91 -29.11 -24.89
CA ASN A 144 -46.33 -28.96 -26.22
C ASN A 144 -45.11 -29.92 -26.36
N GLU A 145 -44.44 -29.90 -27.52
CA GLU A 145 -43.27 -30.76 -27.76
C GLU A 145 -42.14 -30.60 -26.73
N THR A 146 -41.93 -29.39 -26.22
CA THR A 146 -40.87 -29.10 -25.21
C THR A 146 -41.32 -29.51 -23.80
N PHE A 147 -42.62 -29.40 -23.51
CA PHE A 147 -43.22 -29.70 -22.21
C PHE A 147 -44.43 -30.66 -22.45
N PRO A 148 -44.18 -31.97 -22.62
CA PRO A 148 -45.20 -32.89 -23.11
C PRO A 148 -46.22 -33.32 -22.07
N THR A 149 -46.02 -33.01 -20.78
CA THR A 149 -46.96 -33.36 -19.70
C THR A 149 -47.36 -32.11 -18.91
N ALA A 150 -48.53 -32.14 -18.24
CA ALA A 150 -48.96 -31.08 -17.35
C ALA A 150 -47.94 -30.79 -16.25
N GLU A 151 -47.32 -31.81 -15.68
CA GLU A 151 -46.25 -31.65 -14.69
C GLU A 151 -45.03 -30.94 -15.28
N ALA A 152 -44.59 -31.30 -16.48
CA ALA A 152 -43.50 -30.62 -17.18
C ALA A 152 -43.84 -29.15 -17.46
N ALA A 153 -45.08 -28.85 -17.88
CA ALA A 153 -45.55 -27.48 -18.10
C ALA A 153 -45.57 -26.68 -16.79
N LEU A 154 -46.02 -27.24 -15.68
CA LEU A 154 -45.98 -26.64 -14.34
C LEU A 154 -44.56 -26.41 -13.88
N ALA A 155 -43.64 -27.35 -14.07
CA ALA A 155 -42.21 -27.19 -13.75
C ALA A 155 -41.59 -26.04 -14.58
N GLY A 156 -41.91 -25.94 -15.87
CA GLY A 156 -41.50 -24.81 -16.71
C GLY A 156 -42.06 -23.45 -16.22
N ALA A 157 -43.30 -23.42 -15.75
CA ALA A 157 -43.91 -22.23 -15.15
C ALA A 157 -43.22 -21.86 -13.81
N VAL A 158 -42.85 -22.87 -13.01
CA VAL A 158 -42.04 -22.66 -11.79
C VAL A 158 -40.67 -22.08 -12.15
N ASP A 159 -39.98 -22.54 -13.20
CA ASP A 159 -38.70 -21.94 -13.64
C ASP A 159 -38.86 -20.42 -14.00
N ILE A 160 -40.01 -20.05 -14.61
CA ILE A 160 -40.31 -18.60 -14.88
C ILE A 160 -40.43 -17.83 -13.56
N LEU A 161 -41.11 -18.43 -12.55
CA LEU A 161 -41.25 -17.78 -11.24
C LEU A 161 -39.91 -17.69 -10.48
N VAL A 162 -39.11 -18.74 -10.53
CA VAL A 162 -37.75 -18.74 -9.94
C VAL A 162 -36.91 -17.61 -10.49
N GLU A 163 -36.94 -17.40 -11.80
CA GLU A 163 -36.21 -16.29 -12.42
C GLU A 163 -36.78 -14.94 -11.95
N ALA A 164 -38.08 -14.75 -12.02
CA ALA A 164 -38.72 -13.50 -11.61
C ALA A 164 -38.45 -13.14 -10.13
N ILE A 165 -38.54 -14.11 -9.22
CA ILE A 165 -38.25 -13.94 -7.78
C ILE A 165 -36.77 -13.64 -7.57
N SER A 166 -35.90 -14.36 -8.29
CA SER A 166 -34.44 -14.21 -8.11
C SER A 166 -33.89 -12.86 -8.60
N GLU A 167 -34.64 -12.15 -9.42
CA GLU A 167 -34.30 -10.85 -10.00
C GLU A 167 -35.05 -9.68 -9.36
N ASP A 168 -35.93 -9.95 -8.40
CA ASP A 168 -36.62 -8.89 -7.68
C ASP A 168 -35.64 -8.08 -6.84
N VAL A 169 -35.42 -6.82 -7.24
CA VAL A 169 -34.44 -5.91 -6.64
C VAL A 169 -34.71 -5.69 -5.15
N GLN A 170 -35.97 -5.60 -4.74
CA GLN A 170 -36.31 -5.34 -3.32
C GLN A 170 -36.03 -6.54 -2.45
N LEU A 171 -36.34 -7.74 -2.94
CA LEU A 171 -36.05 -8.98 -2.23
C LEU A 171 -34.55 -9.23 -2.12
N ARG A 172 -33.80 -8.96 -3.18
CA ARG A 172 -32.33 -9.06 -3.19
C ARG A 172 -31.72 -8.06 -2.21
N ALA A 173 -32.15 -6.80 -2.25
CA ALA A 173 -31.64 -5.77 -1.32
C ALA A 173 -31.94 -6.14 0.14
N TRP A 174 -33.16 -6.61 0.44
CA TRP A 174 -33.51 -7.04 1.78
C TRP A 174 -32.64 -8.25 2.21
N THR A 175 -32.45 -9.24 1.35
CA THR A 175 -31.60 -10.41 1.63
C THR A 175 -30.17 -10.00 1.89
N TYR A 176 -29.62 -9.11 1.09
CA TYR A 176 -28.28 -8.56 1.30
C TYR A 176 -28.12 -7.94 2.70
N HIS A 177 -29.04 -7.06 3.09
CA HIS A 177 -29.00 -6.42 4.41
C HIS A 177 -29.20 -7.42 5.56
N GLU A 178 -30.09 -8.40 5.39
CA GLU A 178 -30.30 -9.47 6.36
C GLU A 178 -29.03 -10.29 6.59
N MET A 179 -28.35 -10.67 5.49
CA MET A 179 -27.12 -11.44 5.55
C MET A 179 -25.97 -10.60 6.14
N LEU A 180 -25.83 -9.36 5.73
CA LEU A 180 -24.78 -8.47 6.23
C LEU A 180 -24.86 -8.30 7.77
N THR A 181 -26.08 -8.22 8.30
CA THR A 181 -26.32 -7.97 9.72
C THR A 181 -26.30 -9.24 10.58
N ASN A 182 -26.84 -10.35 10.07
CA ASN A 182 -27.17 -11.51 10.88
C ASN A 182 -26.40 -12.80 10.51
N SER A 183 -25.67 -12.82 9.40
CA SER A 183 -24.89 -13.99 9.00
C SER A 183 -23.46 -13.93 9.50
N SER A 184 -22.84 -15.12 9.55
CA SER A 184 -21.43 -15.26 9.90
C SER A 184 -20.63 -15.85 8.73
N ILE A 185 -19.34 -15.50 8.67
CA ILE A 185 -18.37 -16.23 7.86
C ILE A 185 -17.79 -17.34 8.73
N VAL A 186 -17.77 -18.54 8.19
CA VAL A 186 -17.21 -19.71 8.85
C VAL A 186 -16.11 -20.31 8.00
N SER A 187 -15.06 -20.81 8.63
CA SER A 187 -14.05 -21.59 7.94
C SER A 187 -13.77 -22.89 8.68
N THR A 188 -13.48 -23.93 7.90
CA THR A 188 -13.12 -25.25 8.39
C THR A 188 -11.85 -25.72 7.70
N LEU A 189 -11.09 -26.57 8.38
CA LEU A 189 -9.93 -27.23 7.78
C LEU A 189 -10.39 -28.10 6.61
N LYS A 190 -9.75 -27.93 5.45
CA LYS A 190 -9.98 -28.74 4.26
C LYS A 190 -8.87 -29.75 4.04
N ASP A 191 -7.61 -29.31 4.17
CA ASP A 191 -6.44 -30.16 3.97
C ASP A 191 -5.29 -29.66 4.86
N GLN A 192 -4.91 -30.47 5.86
CA GLN A 192 -3.86 -30.15 6.82
C GLN A 192 -2.45 -30.31 6.23
N ASP A 193 -2.28 -31.21 5.26
CA ASP A 193 -0.97 -31.48 4.68
C ASP A 193 -0.43 -30.27 3.90
N LEU A 194 -1.32 -29.35 3.50
CA LEU A 194 -0.96 -28.09 2.84
C LEU A 194 -0.55 -26.98 3.83
N ASP A 195 -0.64 -27.21 5.14
CA ASP A 195 -0.28 -26.25 6.19
C ASP A 195 0.69 -26.85 7.22
N GLU A 196 1.82 -27.38 6.76
CA GLU A 196 2.85 -28.02 7.59
C GLU A 196 3.28 -27.14 8.79
N LYS A 197 3.34 -25.83 8.59
CA LYS A 197 3.72 -24.85 9.62
C LYS A 197 2.55 -24.38 10.49
N GLN A 198 1.35 -24.89 10.26
CA GLN A 198 0.13 -24.54 10.99
C GLN A 198 -0.16 -23.01 11.03
N VAL A 199 0.14 -22.33 9.94
CA VAL A 199 -0.04 -20.86 9.81
C VAL A 199 -1.52 -20.48 9.93
N PHE A 200 -2.42 -21.35 9.43
CA PHE A 200 -3.87 -21.14 9.43
C PHE A 200 -4.59 -21.81 10.61
N GLN A 201 -3.89 -22.34 11.62
CA GLN A 201 -4.47 -23.13 12.72
C GLN A 201 -5.65 -22.44 13.41
N ILE A 202 -5.57 -21.11 13.61
CA ILE A 202 -6.64 -20.32 14.24
C ILE A 202 -7.92 -20.23 13.40
N TYR A 203 -7.86 -20.60 12.12
CA TYR A 203 -8.97 -20.61 11.17
C TYR A 203 -9.50 -22.02 10.84
N TYR A 204 -8.99 -23.07 11.48
CA TYR A 204 -9.43 -24.45 11.24
C TYR A 204 -10.85 -24.72 11.74
N ASP A 205 -11.30 -23.98 12.74
CA ASP A 205 -12.66 -23.94 13.26
C ASP A 205 -12.95 -22.51 13.66
N PHE A 206 -13.38 -21.70 12.69
CA PHE A 206 -13.55 -20.27 12.86
C PHE A 206 -14.96 -19.84 12.48
N SER A 207 -15.56 -18.96 13.29
CA SER A 207 -16.83 -18.32 12.99
C SER A 207 -16.82 -16.89 13.52
N GLU A 208 -17.18 -15.95 12.66
CA GLU A 208 -17.30 -14.53 13.02
C GLU A 208 -18.45 -13.87 12.25
N LYS A 209 -19.18 -12.95 12.90
CA LYS A 209 -20.22 -12.18 12.21
C LYS A 209 -19.61 -11.31 11.12
N ILE A 210 -20.32 -11.19 10.00
CA ILE A 210 -19.87 -10.38 8.86
C ILE A 210 -19.63 -8.93 9.29
N ALA A 211 -20.49 -8.38 10.15
CA ALA A 211 -20.40 -7.00 10.64
C ALA A 211 -19.12 -6.73 11.47
N ASP A 212 -18.54 -7.76 12.08
CA ASP A 212 -17.37 -7.66 12.98
C ASP A 212 -16.06 -8.05 12.28
N MET A 213 -16.13 -8.53 10.99
CA MET A 213 -14.99 -9.03 10.24
C MET A 213 -13.89 -7.98 10.06
N GLN A 214 -12.68 -8.32 10.48
CA GLN A 214 -11.51 -7.48 10.30
C GLN A 214 -10.80 -7.76 8.95
N GLY A 215 -10.18 -6.73 8.37
CA GLY A 215 -9.53 -6.83 7.06
C GLY A 215 -8.46 -7.93 6.99
N TYR A 216 -7.57 -8.01 7.97
CA TYR A 216 -6.52 -9.03 8.01
C TYR A 216 -7.08 -10.47 8.08
N ARG A 217 -8.22 -10.68 8.76
CA ARG A 217 -8.89 -11.98 8.81
C ARG A 217 -9.49 -12.35 7.45
N THR A 218 -10.10 -11.38 6.79
CA THR A 218 -10.60 -11.54 5.41
C THR A 218 -9.48 -11.98 4.47
N LEU A 219 -8.32 -11.32 4.50
CA LEU A 219 -7.16 -11.69 3.68
C LEU A 219 -6.58 -13.04 4.05
N ALA A 220 -6.51 -13.38 5.35
CA ALA A 220 -6.07 -14.69 5.83
C ALA A 220 -6.97 -15.82 5.31
N LEU A 221 -8.30 -15.64 5.45
CA LEU A 221 -9.28 -16.63 4.94
C LEU A 221 -9.19 -16.78 3.43
N ASN A 222 -9.06 -15.69 2.68
CA ASN A 222 -8.90 -15.71 1.23
C ASN A 222 -7.63 -16.46 0.82
N ARG A 223 -6.51 -16.22 1.49
CA ARG A 223 -5.24 -16.91 1.26
C ARG A 223 -5.35 -18.41 1.59
N GLY A 224 -5.91 -18.76 2.76
CA GLY A 224 -6.09 -20.16 3.19
C GLY A 224 -6.99 -20.95 2.24
N GLU A 225 -8.06 -20.32 1.73
CA GLU A 225 -8.94 -20.92 0.73
C GLU A 225 -8.24 -21.09 -0.63
N LYS A 226 -7.52 -20.07 -1.09
CA LYS A 226 -6.73 -20.10 -2.34
C LYS A 226 -5.66 -21.19 -2.32
N LEU A 227 -5.01 -21.39 -1.18
CA LEU A 227 -4.01 -22.45 -0.98
C LEU A 227 -4.64 -23.85 -0.80
N GLY A 228 -5.96 -23.94 -0.63
CA GLY A 228 -6.65 -25.20 -0.45
C GLY A 228 -6.63 -25.73 0.99
N VAL A 229 -6.04 -25.02 1.94
CA VAL A 229 -5.98 -25.37 3.36
C VAL A 229 -7.34 -25.23 4.03
N LEU A 230 -8.07 -24.17 3.73
CA LEU A 230 -9.35 -23.85 4.33
C LEU A 230 -10.52 -24.04 3.33
N LYS A 231 -11.69 -24.32 3.89
CA LYS A 231 -12.98 -24.19 3.22
C LYS A 231 -13.73 -23.05 3.90
N VAL A 232 -14.02 -21.99 3.17
CA VAL A 232 -14.73 -20.80 3.66
C VAL A 232 -16.16 -20.81 3.14
N SER A 233 -17.13 -20.55 4.01
CA SER A 233 -18.55 -20.52 3.70
C SER A 233 -19.29 -19.51 4.57
N PHE A 234 -20.58 -19.32 4.29
CA PHE A 234 -21.45 -18.46 5.09
C PHE A 234 -22.41 -19.32 5.90
N GLU A 235 -22.64 -18.91 7.12
CA GLU A 235 -23.72 -19.44 7.95
C GLU A 235 -24.88 -18.45 7.93
N ASN A 236 -25.92 -18.80 7.18
CA ASN A 236 -27.09 -17.96 6.91
C ASN A 236 -28.34 -18.56 7.55
N ASN A 237 -29.25 -17.71 8.04
CA ASN A 237 -30.57 -18.15 8.46
C ASN A 237 -31.49 -18.29 7.23
N VAL A 238 -31.31 -19.35 6.46
CA VAL A 238 -32.02 -19.62 5.20
C VAL A 238 -33.53 -19.68 5.40
N ASP A 239 -33.97 -20.30 6.50
CA ASP A 239 -35.41 -20.44 6.79
C ASP A 239 -36.09 -19.10 7.09
N LYS A 240 -35.40 -18.19 7.76
CA LYS A 240 -35.89 -16.82 7.96
C LYS A 240 -36.05 -16.08 6.62
N ILE A 241 -35.08 -16.25 5.72
CA ILE A 241 -35.12 -15.63 4.39
C ILE A 241 -36.30 -16.20 3.59
N ILE A 242 -36.44 -17.52 3.52
CA ILE A 242 -37.57 -18.17 2.84
C ILE A 242 -38.90 -17.69 3.41
N ARG A 243 -39.06 -17.69 4.73
CA ARG A 243 -40.28 -17.26 5.40
C ARG A 243 -40.66 -15.83 5.10
N PHE A 244 -39.68 -14.93 5.00
CA PHE A 244 -39.92 -13.54 4.59
C PHE A 244 -40.52 -13.48 3.17
N PHE A 245 -39.98 -14.25 2.23
CA PHE A 245 -40.46 -14.31 0.85
C PHE A 245 -41.88 -14.93 0.81
N GLU A 246 -42.13 -16.01 1.58
CA GLU A 246 -43.44 -16.63 1.65
C GLU A 246 -44.53 -15.68 2.12
N VAL A 247 -44.24 -14.88 3.16
CA VAL A 247 -45.15 -13.84 3.64
C VAL A 247 -45.37 -12.78 2.56
N ARG A 248 -44.32 -12.35 1.88
CA ARG A 248 -44.38 -11.31 0.82
C ARG A 248 -45.21 -11.76 -0.36
N PHE A 249 -45.12 -13.01 -0.78
CA PHE A 249 -45.85 -13.60 -1.89
C PHE A 249 -47.22 -14.17 -1.46
N LYS A 250 -47.53 -14.17 -0.18
CA LYS A 250 -48.78 -14.75 0.37
C LYS A 250 -48.99 -16.19 -0.14
N VAL A 251 -47.95 -17.03 0.07
CA VAL A 251 -47.92 -18.39 -0.46
C VAL A 251 -49.18 -19.18 -0.09
N LYS A 252 -49.80 -19.81 -1.09
CA LYS A 252 -51.05 -20.59 -0.98
C LYS A 252 -50.97 -21.94 -1.65
N ASN A 253 -49.88 -22.27 -2.36
CA ASN A 253 -49.66 -23.55 -3.00
C ASN A 253 -48.20 -23.95 -3.01
N ASP A 254 -47.93 -25.21 -3.26
CA ASP A 254 -46.59 -25.82 -3.21
C ASP A 254 -45.69 -25.32 -4.34
N TYR A 255 -46.25 -24.93 -5.50
CA TYR A 255 -45.47 -24.45 -6.63
C TYR A 255 -44.79 -23.09 -6.33
N ILE A 256 -45.47 -22.17 -5.61
CA ILE A 256 -44.89 -20.91 -5.20
C ILE A 256 -43.83 -21.17 -4.12
N HIS A 257 -44.13 -22.09 -3.16
CA HIS A 257 -43.17 -22.48 -2.14
C HIS A 257 -41.89 -23.04 -2.77
N GLU A 258 -42.02 -23.95 -3.72
CA GLU A 258 -40.90 -24.52 -4.47
C GLU A 258 -40.11 -23.45 -5.23
N ALA A 259 -40.80 -22.54 -5.93
CA ALA A 259 -40.18 -21.44 -6.66
C ALA A 259 -39.34 -20.55 -5.72
N ILE A 260 -39.86 -20.19 -4.54
CA ILE A 260 -39.17 -19.42 -3.52
C ILE A 260 -37.94 -20.17 -3.02
N GLN A 261 -38.08 -21.44 -2.67
CA GLN A 261 -36.96 -22.25 -2.19
C GLN A 261 -35.83 -22.30 -3.21
N GLN A 262 -36.17 -22.56 -4.49
CA GLN A 262 -35.19 -22.61 -5.55
C GLN A 262 -34.53 -21.24 -5.80
N ALA A 263 -35.32 -20.16 -5.84
CA ALA A 263 -34.81 -18.80 -6.04
C ALA A 263 -33.85 -18.39 -4.90
N VAL A 264 -34.25 -18.63 -3.65
CA VAL A 264 -33.45 -18.26 -2.47
C VAL A 264 -32.18 -19.10 -2.39
N LYS A 265 -32.32 -20.44 -2.34
CA LYS A 265 -31.17 -21.34 -2.09
C LYS A 265 -30.18 -21.41 -3.26
N LYS A 266 -30.65 -21.39 -4.50
CA LYS A 266 -29.81 -21.64 -5.70
C LYS A 266 -29.39 -20.36 -6.42
N LYS A 267 -30.03 -19.19 -6.16
CA LYS A 267 -29.76 -17.96 -6.90
C LYS A 267 -29.41 -16.77 -6.00
N ILE A 268 -30.32 -16.39 -5.08
CA ILE A 268 -30.18 -15.15 -4.32
C ILE A 268 -29.06 -15.26 -3.28
N ILE A 269 -29.11 -16.26 -2.39
CA ILE A 269 -28.08 -16.43 -1.34
C ILE A 269 -26.69 -16.54 -1.97
N PRO A 270 -26.41 -17.43 -2.96
CA PRO A 270 -25.09 -17.51 -3.56
C PRO A 270 -24.64 -16.21 -4.27
N ALA A 271 -25.57 -15.42 -4.77
CA ALA A 271 -25.24 -14.12 -5.36
C ALA A 271 -24.87 -13.08 -4.28
N MET A 272 -25.61 -13.06 -3.17
CA MET A 272 -25.34 -12.17 -2.04
C MET A 272 -24.03 -12.55 -1.32
N GLU A 273 -23.77 -13.83 -1.14
CA GLU A 273 -22.49 -14.32 -0.61
C GLU A 273 -21.31 -13.83 -1.44
N ARG A 274 -21.37 -13.95 -2.77
CA ARG A 274 -20.32 -13.44 -3.66
C ARG A 274 -20.17 -11.92 -3.56
N ARG A 275 -21.29 -11.18 -3.50
CA ARG A 275 -21.27 -9.72 -3.36
C ARG A 275 -20.62 -9.31 -2.03
N ILE A 276 -21.08 -9.85 -0.91
CA ILE A 276 -20.55 -9.56 0.41
C ILE A 276 -19.07 -9.93 0.48
N ARG A 277 -18.69 -11.10 -0.06
CA ARG A 277 -17.29 -11.53 -0.07
C ARG A 277 -16.41 -10.58 -0.87
N ALA A 278 -16.89 -10.10 -2.03
CA ALA A 278 -16.16 -9.13 -2.85
C ALA A 278 -15.99 -7.79 -2.13
N GLU A 279 -17.04 -7.28 -1.50
CA GLU A 279 -16.99 -6.02 -0.75
C GLU A 279 -16.06 -6.09 0.47
N LEU A 280 -16.11 -7.20 1.23
CA LEU A 280 -15.17 -7.44 2.34
C LEU A 280 -13.72 -7.52 1.85
N THR A 281 -13.50 -8.20 0.73
CA THR A 281 -12.16 -8.32 0.13
C THR A 281 -11.65 -6.96 -0.33
N GLU A 282 -12.47 -6.18 -1.03
CA GLU A 282 -12.10 -4.84 -1.50
C GLU A 282 -11.74 -3.92 -0.33
N THR A 283 -12.57 -3.89 0.72
CA THR A 283 -12.29 -3.09 1.93
C THR A 283 -11.00 -3.54 2.62
N ALA A 284 -10.77 -4.85 2.71
CA ALA A 284 -9.57 -5.41 3.32
C ALA A 284 -8.31 -5.11 2.50
N GLU A 285 -8.40 -5.19 1.17
CA GLU A 285 -7.30 -4.86 0.26
C GLU A 285 -6.94 -3.37 0.36
N ASP A 286 -7.92 -2.48 0.34
CA ASP A 286 -7.68 -1.03 0.41
C ASP A 286 -7.02 -0.64 1.75
N GLY A 287 -7.48 -1.22 2.88
CA GLY A 287 -6.84 -1.03 4.17
C GLY A 287 -5.41 -1.55 4.23
N ALA A 288 -5.16 -2.75 3.68
CA ALA A 288 -3.83 -3.33 3.63
C ALA A 288 -2.87 -2.54 2.73
N ILE A 289 -3.33 -2.07 1.56
CA ILE A 289 -2.53 -1.26 0.64
C ILE A 289 -2.14 0.07 1.30
N GLN A 290 -3.06 0.70 2.05
CA GLN A 290 -2.74 1.92 2.79
C GLN A 290 -1.63 1.66 3.81
N LEU A 291 -1.74 0.59 4.60
CA LEU A 291 -0.71 0.22 5.57
C LEU A 291 0.65 -0.08 4.90
N PHE A 292 0.65 -0.77 3.76
CA PHE A 292 1.88 -1.04 3.01
C PHE A 292 2.51 0.25 2.47
N SER A 293 1.69 1.20 2.06
CA SER A 293 2.13 2.54 1.64
C SER A 293 2.79 3.30 2.79
N ASP A 294 2.21 3.26 3.98
CA ASP A 294 2.76 3.89 5.18
C ASP A 294 4.09 3.23 5.58
N ASN A 295 4.14 1.90 5.56
CA ASN A 295 5.38 1.16 5.84
C ASN A 295 6.49 1.48 4.83
N LEU A 296 6.17 1.57 3.53
CA LEU A 296 7.13 1.95 2.50
C LEU A 296 7.62 3.39 2.71
N ARG A 297 6.71 4.32 2.98
CA ARG A 297 7.06 5.72 3.25
C ARG A 297 8.07 5.82 4.38
N ASN A 298 7.80 5.16 5.51
CA ASN A 298 8.69 5.19 6.67
C ASN A 298 10.05 4.55 6.36
N LEU A 299 10.07 3.44 5.61
CA LEU A 299 11.32 2.79 5.17
C LEU A 299 12.18 3.72 4.29
N LEU A 300 11.56 4.48 3.38
CA LEU A 300 12.26 5.42 2.50
C LEU A 300 12.76 6.67 3.25
N LEU A 301 12.12 7.03 4.36
CA LEU A 301 12.46 8.19 5.19
C LEU A 301 13.47 7.87 6.30
N ILE A 302 13.95 6.65 6.44
CA ILE A 302 15.03 6.31 7.39
C ILE A 302 16.23 7.20 7.15
N ALA A 303 16.82 7.72 8.24
CA ALA A 303 17.98 8.59 8.19
C ALA A 303 19.18 7.92 7.52
N PRO A 304 19.79 8.53 6.50
CA PRO A 304 20.95 7.96 5.81
C PRO A 304 22.21 8.07 6.66
N LEU A 305 23.03 7.02 6.70
CA LEU A 305 24.35 7.04 7.33
C LEU A 305 25.43 7.43 6.31
N LYS A 306 25.41 8.69 5.88
CA LYS A 306 26.34 9.23 4.88
C LYS A 306 27.77 9.33 5.42
N GLY A 307 28.73 9.26 4.51
CA GLY A 307 30.14 9.53 4.82
C GLY A 307 30.87 8.42 5.59
N ARG A 308 30.32 7.19 5.64
CA ARG A 308 30.89 6.01 6.32
C ARG A 308 31.36 4.97 5.32
N VAL A 309 32.45 4.27 5.68
CA VAL A 309 32.89 3.06 4.95
C VAL A 309 32.08 1.89 5.49
N VAL A 310 31.31 1.25 4.60
CA VAL A 310 30.38 0.18 4.98
C VAL A 310 30.76 -1.12 4.29
N LEU A 311 30.75 -2.22 5.07
CA LEU A 311 30.85 -3.57 4.55
C LEU A 311 29.44 -4.18 4.50
N GLY A 312 28.95 -4.48 3.30
CA GLY A 312 27.71 -5.24 3.09
C GLY A 312 27.98 -6.73 3.22
N PHE A 313 27.17 -7.41 3.99
CA PHE A 313 27.23 -8.83 4.26
C PHE A 313 25.92 -9.47 3.82
N ASP A 314 25.96 -10.26 2.74
CA ASP A 314 24.82 -11.03 2.23
C ASP A 314 24.96 -12.49 2.71
N PRO A 315 24.17 -12.90 3.73
CA PRO A 315 24.35 -14.19 4.39
C PRO A 315 23.88 -15.35 3.50
N ALA A 316 24.56 -16.51 3.59
CA ALA A 316 24.11 -17.75 2.97
C ALA A 316 24.80 -18.97 3.57
N PHE A 317 24.08 -20.10 3.66
CA PHE A 317 24.63 -21.35 4.22
C PHE A 317 25.59 -22.07 3.28
N ARG A 318 25.15 -22.38 2.05
CA ARG A 318 25.89 -23.32 1.17
C ARG A 318 26.85 -22.62 0.20
N THR A 319 26.44 -21.48 -0.32
CA THR A 319 27.19 -20.74 -1.36
C THR A 319 28.25 -19.81 -0.76
N GLY A 320 28.36 -19.75 0.58
CA GLY A 320 29.16 -18.78 1.29
C GLY A 320 28.52 -17.39 1.34
N ALA A 321 28.83 -16.63 2.38
CA ALA A 321 28.41 -15.24 2.50
C ALA A 321 29.19 -14.35 1.53
N LYS A 322 28.52 -13.41 0.88
CA LYS A 322 29.12 -12.46 -0.04
C LYS A 322 29.35 -11.15 0.69
N LEU A 323 30.57 -10.67 0.60
CA LEU A 323 30.99 -9.41 1.20
C LEU A 323 31.25 -8.37 0.11
N ALA A 324 30.90 -7.14 0.37
CA ALA A 324 31.27 -6.00 -0.46
C ALA A 324 31.62 -4.80 0.41
N VAL A 325 32.77 -4.19 0.21
CA VAL A 325 33.13 -2.93 0.88
C VAL A 325 32.81 -1.78 -0.05
N VAL A 326 32.08 -0.79 0.47
CA VAL A 326 31.81 0.48 -0.22
C VAL A 326 32.42 1.64 0.56
N ASP A 327 33.00 2.61 -0.16
CA ASP A 327 33.54 3.82 0.45
C ASP A 327 32.43 4.78 0.92
N ALA A 328 32.81 5.89 1.50
CA ALA A 328 31.93 6.93 2.01
C ALA A 328 30.96 7.52 0.95
N THR A 329 31.24 7.31 -0.34
CA THR A 329 30.40 7.77 -1.46
C THR A 329 29.52 6.66 -2.06
N GLY A 330 29.62 5.44 -1.53
CA GLY A 330 28.91 4.27 -2.07
C GLY A 330 29.62 3.59 -3.24
N LYS A 331 30.86 3.99 -3.57
CA LYS A 331 31.68 3.33 -4.59
C LYS A 331 32.20 1.99 -4.05
N MET A 332 32.01 0.92 -4.81
CA MET A 332 32.53 -0.39 -4.49
C MET A 332 34.06 -0.40 -4.53
N LEU A 333 34.69 -0.84 -3.43
CA LEU A 333 36.14 -0.98 -3.29
C LEU A 333 36.60 -2.41 -3.57
N THR A 334 35.92 -3.40 -2.98
CA THR A 334 36.23 -4.83 -3.14
C THR A 334 35.01 -5.71 -2.90
N THR A 335 35.09 -6.96 -3.35
CA THR A 335 34.12 -8.02 -3.04
C THR A 335 34.85 -9.32 -2.71
N GLN A 336 34.35 -10.06 -1.71
CA GLN A 336 34.89 -11.35 -1.29
C GLN A 336 33.78 -12.33 -0.96
N VAL A 337 34.10 -13.64 -0.98
CA VAL A 337 33.19 -14.69 -0.51
C VAL A 337 33.87 -15.40 0.66
N ILE A 338 33.17 -15.54 1.78
CA ILE A 338 33.62 -16.24 2.96
C ILE A 338 32.64 -17.34 3.36
N TYR A 339 33.04 -18.27 4.18
CA TYR A 339 32.24 -19.39 4.68
C TYR A 339 32.14 -19.36 6.20
N PRO A 340 31.32 -18.42 6.75
CA PRO A 340 31.35 -18.11 8.18
C PRO A 340 30.55 -19.09 9.06
N VAL A 341 29.67 -19.92 8.46
CA VAL A 341 28.68 -20.71 9.19
C VAL A 341 28.60 -22.15 8.66
N PRO A 342 28.13 -23.14 9.45
CA PRO A 342 27.88 -24.49 8.96
C PRO A 342 26.95 -24.45 7.68
N PRO A 343 27.18 -25.37 6.71
CA PRO A 343 27.96 -26.61 6.78
C PRO A 343 29.48 -26.45 6.51
N ALA A 344 30.03 -25.24 6.58
CA ALA A 344 31.46 -25.00 6.44
C ALA A 344 32.26 -25.73 7.57
N LYS A 345 33.46 -26.18 7.23
CA LYS A 345 34.34 -26.83 8.21
C LYS A 345 34.97 -25.79 9.18
N ALA A 346 35.29 -26.17 10.40
CA ALA A 346 35.88 -25.28 11.40
C ALA A 346 37.10 -24.49 10.86
N ALA A 347 37.96 -25.08 10.07
CA ALA A 347 39.10 -24.39 9.46
C ALA A 347 38.67 -23.32 8.44
N GLN A 348 37.57 -23.50 7.74
CA GLN A 348 37.03 -22.50 6.81
C GLN A 348 36.39 -21.35 7.59
N ILE A 349 35.69 -21.66 8.70
CA ILE A 349 35.11 -20.63 9.56
C ILE A 349 36.20 -19.76 10.17
N GLU A 350 37.29 -20.37 10.64
CA GLU A 350 38.42 -19.63 11.22
C GLU A 350 39.15 -18.78 10.16
N ALA A 351 39.34 -19.31 8.94
CA ALA A 351 39.86 -18.52 7.83
C ALA A 351 38.92 -17.33 7.49
N SER A 352 37.62 -17.54 7.55
CA SER A 352 36.65 -16.48 7.31
C SER A 352 36.69 -15.38 8.36
N LYS A 353 37.03 -15.68 9.62
CA LYS A 353 37.22 -14.64 10.66
C LYS A 353 38.41 -13.75 10.31
N GLN A 354 39.53 -14.39 9.88
CA GLN A 354 40.72 -13.65 9.48
C GLN A 354 40.44 -12.79 8.24
N ASP A 355 39.77 -13.37 7.22
CA ASP A 355 39.39 -12.64 6.01
C ASP A 355 38.54 -11.40 6.34
N LEU A 356 37.54 -11.51 7.23
CA LEU A 356 36.72 -10.38 7.65
C LEU A 356 37.53 -9.34 8.41
N SER A 357 38.40 -9.77 9.34
CA SER A 357 39.30 -8.88 10.08
C SER A 357 40.21 -8.10 9.13
N ASP A 358 40.84 -8.80 8.17
CA ASP A 358 41.71 -8.18 7.17
C ASP A 358 40.97 -7.12 6.33
N LEU A 359 39.73 -7.39 5.92
CA LEU A 359 38.91 -6.41 5.19
C LEU A 359 38.61 -5.19 6.05
N ILE A 360 38.28 -5.38 7.34
CA ILE A 360 38.00 -4.27 8.27
C ILE A 360 39.23 -3.36 8.36
N ASP A 361 40.41 -3.95 8.60
CA ASP A 361 41.65 -3.21 8.81
C ASP A 361 42.16 -2.56 7.51
N GLN A 362 42.10 -3.29 6.38
CA GLN A 362 42.62 -2.82 5.10
C GLN A 362 41.82 -1.62 4.54
N PHE A 363 40.49 -1.62 4.69
CA PHE A 363 39.63 -0.59 4.10
C PHE A 363 39.11 0.41 5.13
N GLY A 364 39.42 0.24 6.43
CA GLY A 364 38.91 1.11 7.47
C GLY A 364 37.38 1.04 7.60
N VAL A 365 36.83 -0.18 7.59
CA VAL A 365 35.39 -0.39 7.73
C VAL A 365 34.91 0.11 9.09
N GLU A 366 33.86 0.92 9.08
CA GLU A 366 33.29 1.49 10.30
C GLU A 366 32.01 0.73 10.70
N ILE A 367 31.24 0.24 9.73
CA ILE A 367 29.96 -0.41 9.96
C ILE A 367 29.80 -1.64 9.05
N ILE A 368 29.26 -2.72 9.60
CA ILE A 368 28.88 -3.93 8.85
C ILE A 368 27.36 -3.97 8.72
N ALA A 369 26.87 -3.93 7.49
CA ALA A 369 25.45 -4.07 7.15
C ALA A 369 25.15 -5.54 6.82
N ILE A 370 24.45 -6.25 7.69
CA ILE A 370 24.10 -7.67 7.51
C ILE A 370 22.68 -7.78 6.98
N GLY A 371 22.48 -8.48 5.85
CA GLY A 371 21.16 -8.77 5.33
C GLY A 371 20.36 -9.66 6.29
N ASN A 372 19.04 -9.45 6.37
CA ASN A 372 18.15 -10.18 7.27
C ASN A 372 17.56 -11.47 6.68
N GLY A 373 18.17 -12.02 5.63
CA GLY A 373 17.70 -13.25 4.99
C GLY A 373 18.21 -14.54 5.63
N THR A 374 18.28 -15.57 4.79
CA THR A 374 18.73 -16.91 5.22
C THR A 374 20.16 -16.86 5.82
N ALA A 375 20.38 -17.51 6.97
CA ALA A 375 21.65 -17.51 7.72
C ALA A 375 22.05 -16.15 8.32
N SER A 376 21.14 -15.19 8.40
CA SER A 376 21.42 -13.85 8.98
C SER A 376 21.90 -13.96 10.42
N ARG A 377 21.24 -14.78 11.24
CA ARG A 377 21.55 -14.91 12.66
C ARG A 377 22.91 -15.55 12.92
N GLU A 378 23.19 -16.66 12.26
CA GLU A 378 24.48 -17.33 12.39
C GLU A 378 25.61 -16.39 11.92
N SER A 379 25.31 -15.58 10.90
CA SER A 379 26.24 -14.56 10.41
C SER A 379 26.39 -13.42 11.41
N GLU A 380 25.31 -13.01 12.06
CA GLU A 380 25.34 -12.01 13.14
C GLU A 380 26.23 -12.46 14.30
N ALA A 381 26.05 -13.69 14.79
CA ALA A 381 26.89 -14.27 15.84
C ALA A 381 28.34 -14.34 15.42
N PHE A 382 28.61 -14.72 14.16
CA PHE A 382 29.99 -14.76 13.61
C PHE A 382 30.61 -13.35 13.57
N VAL A 383 29.88 -12.35 13.08
CA VAL A 383 30.35 -10.95 13.01
C VAL A 383 30.61 -10.41 14.42
N ALA A 384 29.69 -10.62 15.36
CA ALA A 384 29.87 -10.18 16.75
C ALA A 384 31.11 -10.79 17.41
N GLU A 385 31.46 -12.06 17.07
CA GLU A 385 32.69 -12.68 17.57
C GLU A 385 33.92 -11.98 17.01
N VAL A 386 33.98 -11.66 15.71
CA VAL A 386 35.11 -10.93 15.09
C VAL A 386 35.22 -9.53 15.68
N LEU A 387 34.09 -8.85 15.93
CA LEU A 387 34.10 -7.48 16.47
C LEU A 387 34.64 -7.36 17.89
N LYS A 388 34.77 -8.44 18.65
CA LYS A 388 35.47 -8.41 19.96
C LYS A 388 36.90 -7.88 19.84
N THR A 389 37.54 -8.02 18.68
CA THR A 389 38.87 -7.49 18.39
C THR A 389 38.87 -6.14 17.70
N HIS A 390 37.68 -5.64 17.30
CA HIS A 390 37.50 -4.37 16.59
C HIS A 390 36.44 -3.47 17.30
N PRO A 391 36.75 -2.94 18.49
CA PRO A 391 35.76 -2.25 19.34
C PRO A 391 35.21 -0.95 18.74
N ASN A 392 35.81 -0.42 17.68
CA ASN A 392 35.37 0.78 17.00
C ASN A 392 34.42 0.48 15.81
N VAL A 393 34.20 -0.79 15.51
CA VAL A 393 33.31 -1.22 14.41
C VAL A 393 31.99 -1.73 14.99
N SER A 394 30.89 -1.35 14.38
CA SER A 394 29.56 -1.81 14.77
C SER A 394 28.89 -2.55 13.62
N TYR A 395 27.83 -3.29 13.91
CA TYR A 395 27.01 -3.87 12.86
C TYR A 395 25.55 -3.46 13.00
N VAL A 396 24.80 -3.67 11.94
CA VAL A 396 23.34 -3.45 11.89
C VAL A 396 22.70 -4.45 10.93
N ILE A 397 21.53 -4.95 11.31
CA ILE A 397 20.74 -5.81 10.43
C ILE A 397 19.96 -4.92 9.47
N VAL A 398 20.11 -5.15 8.16
CA VAL A 398 19.49 -4.40 7.08
C VAL A 398 18.44 -5.26 6.38
N ASN A 399 17.28 -4.69 6.11
CA ASN A 399 16.27 -5.38 5.30
C ASN A 399 16.80 -5.58 3.88
N GLU A 400 17.01 -6.83 3.48
CA GLU A 400 17.53 -7.20 2.15
C GLU A 400 16.43 -7.45 1.10
N SER A 401 15.14 -7.29 1.47
CA SER A 401 14.03 -7.51 0.53
C SER A 401 14.27 -6.78 -0.79
N GLY A 402 14.12 -7.47 -1.91
CA GLY A 402 14.39 -6.95 -3.25
C GLY A 402 15.88 -6.79 -3.62
N ALA A 403 16.86 -7.04 -2.74
CA ALA A 403 18.29 -6.97 -3.11
C ALA A 403 18.63 -8.00 -4.21
N SER A 404 18.05 -9.19 -4.15
CA SER A 404 18.17 -10.20 -5.20
C SER A 404 17.51 -9.78 -6.53
N VAL A 405 16.39 -9.04 -6.46
CA VAL A 405 15.72 -8.48 -7.64
C VAL A 405 16.61 -7.42 -8.30
N TYR A 406 17.15 -6.50 -7.50
CA TYR A 406 18.14 -5.53 -7.98
C TYR A 406 19.33 -6.23 -8.62
N SER A 407 19.96 -7.17 -7.94
CA SER A 407 21.19 -7.83 -8.40
C SER A 407 21.03 -8.55 -9.75
N ALA A 408 19.83 -9.07 -10.02
CA ALA A 408 19.48 -9.71 -11.30
C ALA A 408 19.03 -8.73 -12.38
N SER A 409 18.78 -7.45 -12.05
CA SER A 409 18.26 -6.44 -12.96
C SER A 409 19.26 -6.04 -14.05
N GLU A 410 18.75 -5.45 -15.13
CA GLU A 410 19.56 -4.86 -16.18
C GLU A 410 20.39 -3.67 -15.66
N LEU A 411 19.80 -2.88 -14.75
CA LEU A 411 20.47 -1.77 -14.08
C LEU A 411 21.72 -2.23 -13.32
N ALA A 412 21.59 -3.26 -12.50
CA ALA A 412 22.73 -3.79 -11.74
C ALA A 412 23.82 -4.40 -12.63
N ARG A 413 23.44 -5.00 -13.77
CA ARG A 413 24.40 -5.46 -14.79
C ARG A 413 25.15 -4.30 -15.43
N HIS A 414 24.49 -3.18 -15.62
CA HIS A 414 25.09 -1.96 -16.18
C HIS A 414 26.03 -1.30 -15.17
N GLU A 415 25.62 -1.22 -13.89
CA GLU A 415 26.46 -0.65 -12.81
C GLU A 415 27.70 -1.50 -12.54
N PHE A 416 27.59 -2.84 -12.63
CA PHE A 416 28.62 -3.81 -12.29
C PHE A 416 28.71 -4.95 -13.32
N PRO A 417 29.20 -4.68 -14.53
CA PRO A 417 29.23 -5.68 -15.62
C PRO A 417 30.11 -6.89 -15.30
N ASP A 418 31.18 -6.67 -14.54
CA ASP A 418 32.18 -7.70 -14.23
C ASP A 418 31.84 -8.54 -12.98
N LEU A 419 30.74 -8.23 -12.27
CA LEU A 419 30.35 -8.94 -11.07
C LEU A 419 29.23 -9.96 -11.33
N THR A 420 29.29 -11.07 -10.60
CA THR A 420 28.18 -12.04 -10.55
C THR A 420 26.97 -11.46 -9.82
N VAL A 421 25.78 -12.05 -10.07
CA VAL A 421 24.53 -11.63 -9.45
C VAL A 421 24.65 -11.59 -7.91
N GLU A 422 25.24 -12.62 -7.31
CA GLU A 422 25.34 -12.72 -5.86
C GLU A 422 26.23 -11.64 -5.22
N LYS A 423 27.29 -11.20 -5.89
CA LYS A 423 28.17 -10.13 -5.39
C LYS A 423 27.53 -8.75 -5.42
N ARG A 424 26.62 -8.52 -6.38
CA ARG A 424 25.87 -7.25 -6.49
C ARG A 424 24.89 -7.04 -5.34
N SER A 425 24.34 -8.12 -4.79
CA SER A 425 23.44 -8.07 -3.63
C SER A 425 24.12 -7.46 -2.40
N ALA A 426 25.33 -7.89 -2.07
CA ALA A 426 26.09 -7.36 -0.94
C ALA A 426 26.37 -5.85 -1.07
N ILE A 427 26.64 -5.37 -2.30
CA ILE A 427 26.82 -3.92 -2.56
C ILE A 427 25.51 -3.18 -2.27
N SER A 428 24.38 -3.71 -2.71
CA SER A 428 23.07 -3.11 -2.45
C SER A 428 22.77 -3.03 -0.95
N ILE A 429 23.07 -4.09 -0.20
CA ILE A 429 22.89 -4.12 1.27
C ILE A 429 23.70 -3.01 1.95
N ALA A 430 24.97 -2.83 1.55
CA ALA A 430 25.82 -1.76 2.09
C ALA A 430 25.27 -0.36 1.76
N ARG A 431 24.88 -0.14 0.50
CA ARG A 431 24.36 1.16 0.03
C ARG A 431 23.01 1.52 0.64
N ARG A 432 22.16 0.52 0.96
CA ARG A 432 20.88 0.76 1.66
C ARG A 432 21.09 1.37 3.04
N LEU A 433 22.19 1.07 3.69
CA LEU A 433 22.52 1.68 4.96
C LEU A 433 23.00 3.13 4.77
N GLN A 434 23.78 3.38 3.73
CA GLN A 434 24.28 4.73 3.43
C GLN A 434 23.19 5.69 2.97
N ASP A 435 22.30 5.26 2.07
CA ASP A 435 21.12 6.00 1.62
C ASP A 435 20.00 5.04 1.18
N PRO A 436 19.04 4.71 2.07
CA PRO A 436 17.95 3.80 1.76
C PRO A 436 17.12 4.26 0.55
N LEU A 437 16.78 5.54 0.47
CA LEU A 437 15.98 6.07 -0.63
C LEU A 437 16.67 5.90 -1.97
N ALA A 438 17.94 6.32 -2.07
CA ALA A 438 18.69 6.26 -3.32
C ALA A 438 18.86 4.82 -3.86
N GLU A 439 18.91 3.83 -2.97
CA GLU A 439 19.09 2.43 -3.36
C GLU A 439 17.73 1.74 -3.62
N LEU A 440 16.73 1.95 -2.78
CA LEU A 440 15.43 1.27 -2.89
C LEU A 440 14.63 1.68 -4.13
N VAL A 441 14.78 2.91 -4.63
CA VAL A 441 14.13 3.36 -5.86
C VAL A 441 14.65 2.67 -7.13
N LYS A 442 15.73 1.89 -7.04
CA LYS A 442 16.28 1.10 -8.16
C LYS A 442 15.49 -0.16 -8.46
N ILE A 443 14.56 -0.55 -7.58
CA ILE A 443 13.75 -1.76 -7.70
C ILE A 443 12.26 -1.41 -7.69
N ASP A 444 11.45 -2.32 -8.26
CA ASP A 444 10.01 -2.21 -8.17
C ASP A 444 9.59 -2.19 -6.69
N PRO A 445 8.84 -1.17 -6.23
CA PRO A 445 8.41 -1.06 -4.82
C PRO A 445 7.68 -2.30 -4.30
N LYS A 446 7.00 -3.05 -5.17
CA LYS A 446 6.36 -4.33 -4.83
C LYS A 446 7.36 -5.43 -4.44
N SER A 447 8.62 -5.29 -4.77
CA SER A 447 9.68 -6.22 -4.37
C SER A 447 10.26 -5.90 -2.99
N ILE A 448 9.87 -4.77 -2.41
CA ILE A 448 10.20 -4.40 -1.04
C ILE A 448 9.18 -5.06 -0.12
N GLY A 449 9.62 -5.78 0.90
CA GLY A 449 8.74 -6.43 1.87
C GLY A 449 8.14 -5.41 2.83
N VAL A 450 6.93 -4.95 2.56
CA VAL A 450 6.23 -3.92 3.34
C VAL A 450 4.98 -4.44 4.06
N GLY A 451 4.63 -5.73 3.86
CA GLY A 451 3.48 -6.32 4.56
C GLY A 451 3.21 -7.78 4.26
N GLN A 452 2.56 -8.45 5.20
CA GLN A 452 2.35 -9.90 5.19
C GLN A 452 1.47 -10.39 4.02
N TYR A 453 0.46 -9.60 3.60
CA TYR A 453 -0.50 -9.95 2.55
C TYR A 453 -0.24 -9.22 1.22
N GLN A 454 0.95 -8.68 1.03
CA GLN A 454 1.31 -7.87 -0.14
C GLN A 454 1.04 -8.57 -1.48
N HIS A 455 1.17 -9.89 -1.55
CA HIS A 455 0.93 -10.68 -2.77
C HIS A 455 -0.53 -11.17 -2.93
N ASP A 456 -1.39 -10.89 -1.95
CA ASP A 456 -2.79 -11.34 -1.93
C ASP A 456 -3.80 -10.22 -2.21
N VAL A 457 -3.32 -8.99 -2.38
CA VAL A 457 -4.13 -7.82 -2.74
C VAL A 457 -4.06 -7.51 -4.24
N SER A 458 -4.93 -6.64 -4.72
CA SER A 458 -4.91 -6.14 -6.10
C SER A 458 -3.56 -5.55 -6.47
N GLN A 459 -2.79 -6.25 -7.32
CA GLN A 459 -1.42 -5.84 -7.71
C GLN A 459 -1.41 -4.52 -8.48
N LYS A 460 -2.49 -4.16 -9.16
CA LYS A 460 -2.62 -2.88 -9.86
C LYS A 460 -2.78 -1.73 -8.85
N LYS A 461 -3.75 -1.85 -7.91
CA LYS A 461 -3.96 -0.83 -6.85
C LYS A 461 -2.69 -0.69 -6.00
N LEU A 462 -2.05 -1.80 -5.65
CA LEU A 462 -0.80 -1.80 -4.90
C LEU A 462 0.30 -1.04 -5.63
N SER A 463 0.55 -1.33 -6.92
CA SER A 463 1.56 -0.64 -7.71
C SER A 463 1.30 0.87 -7.74
N GLU A 464 0.09 1.29 -8.12
CA GLU A 464 -0.30 2.70 -8.20
C GLU A 464 -0.11 3.43 -6.85
N SER A 465 -0.38 2.75 -5.73
CA SER A 465 -0.22 3.34 -4.40
C SER A 465 1.24 3.42 -3.96
N LEU A 466 2.04 2.37 -4.18
CA LEU A 466 3.46 2.37 -3.81
C LEU A 466 4.28 3.31 -4.69
N ASP A 467 4.01 3.38 -5.99
CA ASP A 467 4.65 4.33 -6.91
C ASP A 467 4.38 5.78 -6.46
N PHE A 468 3.14 6.09 -6.07
CA PHE A 468 2.80 7.41 -5.52
C PHE A 468 3.58 7.74 -4.25
N VAL A 469 3.80 6.77 -3.36
CA VAL A 469 4.61 6.97 -2.15
C VAL A 469 6.06 7.29 -2.52
N VAL A 470 6.66 6.53 -3.45
CA VAL A 470 8.03 6.79 -3.91
C VAL A 470 8.15 8.19 -4.48
N ASP A 471 7.26 8.57 -5.40
CA ASP A 471 7.25 9.91 -6.02
C ASP A 471 7.11 11.00 -4.96
N THR A 472 6.19 10.84 -4.02
CA THR A 472 5.97 11.80 -2.94
C THR A 472 7.22 11.97 -2.08
N VAL A 473 7.83 10.87 -1.61
CA VAL A 473 9.02 10.92 -0.74
C VAL A 473 10.22 11.52 -1.48
N VAL A 474 10.48 11.11 -2.72
CA VAL A 474 11.59 11.65 -3.52
C VAL A 474 11.47 13.16 -3.67
N ASN A 475 10.28 13.68 -3.97
CA ASN A 475 10.07 15.11 -4.14
C ASN A 475 10.08 15.87 -2.80
N GLN A 476 9.64 15.28 -1.70
CA GLN A 476 9.73 15.88 -0.37
C GLN A 476 11.18 16.00 0.12
N VAL A 477 12.00 14.96 -0.10
CA VAL A 477 13.42 14.95 0.28
C VAL A 477 14.23 15.90 -0.63
N GLY A 478 13.92 15.92 -1.92
CA GLY A 478 14.71 16.60 -2.94
C GLY A 478 15.92 15.77 -3.39
N VAL A 479 16.40 16.01 -4.58
CA VAL A 479 17.38 15.16 -5.26
C VAL A 479 18.60 15.96 -5.71
N ASN A 480 19.79 15.55 -5.30
CA ASN A 480 21.05 16.13 -5.84
C ASN A 480 21.25 15.68 -7.28
N ILE A 481 21.18 16.61 -8.22
CA ILE A 481 21.25 16.33 -9.66
C ILE A 481 22.61 15.76 -10.10
N ASN A 482 23.69 16.10 -9.38
CA ASN A 482 25.04 15.67 -9.73
C ASN A 482 25.38 14.28 -9.26
N THR A 483 24.67 13.73 -8.27
CA THR A 483 24.95 12.41 -7.69
C THR A 483 23.85 11.37 -7.92
N ALA A 484 22.61 11.81 -8.20
CA ALA A 484 21.47 10.94 -8.34
C ALA A 484 21.59 9.97 -9.53
N SER A 485 21.10 8.75 -9.34
CA SER A 485 20.95 7.77 -10.42
C SER A 485 19.80 8.15 -11.36
N PRO A 486 19.77 7.63 -12.61
CA PRO A 486 18.62 7.83 -13.50
C PRO A 486 17.31 7.35 -12.88
N SER A 487 17.35 6.26 -12.10
CA SER A 487 16.18 5.73 -11.39
C SER A 487 15.64 6.72 -10.38
N LEU A 488 16.49 7.32 -9.55
CA LEU A 488 16.06 8.33 -8.58
C LEU A 488 15.51 9.59 -9.27
N LEU A 489 16.19 10.06 -10.31
CA LEU A 489 15.75 11.22 -11.09
C LEU A 489 14.40 11.01 -11.77
N SER A 490 14.06 9.78 -12.18
CA SER A 490 12.78 9.49 -12.86
C SER A 490 11.55 9.64 -11.96
N HIS A 491 11.72 9.70 -10.63
CA HIS A 491 10.67 9.98 -9.65
C HIS A 491 10.53 11.47 -9.32
N VAL A 492 11.42 12.32 -9.83
CA VAL A 492 11.30 13.77 -9.68
C VAL A 492 10.16 14.28 -10.57
N ALA A 493 9.28 15.10 -10.00
CA ALA A 493 8.15 15.68 -10.71
C ALA A 493 8.57 16.31 -12.05
N GLY A 494 7.86 15.99 -13.12
CA GLY A 494 8.15 16.48 -14.46
C GLY A 494 9.28 15.77 -15.22
N LEU A 495 10.06 14.89 -14.57
CA LEU A 495 11.07 14.09 -15.23
C LEU A 495 10.52 12.71 -15.63
N ASN A 496 11.02 12.18 -16.72
CA ASN A 496 10.77 10.81 -17.15
C ASN A 496 12.09 10.08 -17.35
N LYS A 497 12.04 8.76 -17.61
CA LYS A 497 13.22 7.93 -17.80
C LYS A 497 14.21 8.53 -18.80
N THR A 498 13.74 8.96 -19.97
CA THR A 498 14.61 9.53 -21.03
C THR A 498 15.30 10.81 -20.60
N ILE A 499 14.56 11.72 -19.93
CA ILE A 499 15.15 12.97 -19.44
C ILE A 499 16.16 12.67 -18.33
N SER A 500 15.87 11.74 -17.44
CA SER A 500 16.75 11.32 -16.34
C SER A 500 18.07 10.72 -16.86
N GLU A 501 17.99 9.86 -17.87
CA GLU A 501 19.18 9.33 -18.57
C GLU A 501 19.99 10.46 -19.26
N ASN A 502 19.32 11.42 -19.88
CA ASN A 502 19.97 12.57 -20.52
C ASN A 502 20.65 13.50 -19.49
N ILE A 503 20.09 13.68 -18.30
CA ILE A 503 20.73 14.46 -17.22
C ILE A 503 22.05 13.80 -16.82
N VAL A 504 22.04 12.48 -16.62
CA VAL A 504 23.26 11.74 -16.24
C VAL A 504 24.30 11.83 -17.35
N LYS A 505 23.91 11.58 -18.60
CA LYS A 505 24.80 11.69 -19.75
C LYS A 505 25.36 13.11 -19.88
N TYR A 506 24.54 14.14 -19.73
CA TYR A 506 24.97 15.54 -19.82
C TYR A 506 26.06 15.87 -18.79
N ARG A 507 25.88 15.45 -17.51
CA ARG A 507 26.89 15.71 -16.49
C ARG A 507 28.18 14.89 -16.68
N GLU A 508 28.12 13.73 -17.33
CA GLU A 508 29.30 12.93 -17.68
C GLU A 508 30.09 13.55 -18.84
N GLU A 509 29.41 14.16 -19.79
CA GLU A 509 30.04 14.77 -20.98
C GLU A 509 30.50 16.23 -20.72
N GLU A 510 29.67 17.03 -20.07
CA GLU A 510 29.88 18.49 -19.87
C GLU A 510 30.41 18.84 -18.46
N GLY A 511 30.48 17.87 -17.57
CA GLY A 511 30.87 18.06 -16.17
C GLY A 511 29.69 18.42 -15.26
N MET A 512 30.01 18.75 -14.00
CA MET A 512 28.99 19.04 -12.98
C MET A 512 28.07 20.18 -13.40
N ILE A 513 26.78 19.99 -13.17
CA ILE A 513 25.75 21.02 -13.31
C ILE A 513 25.89 22.00 -12.15
N ARG A 514 26.15 23.28 -12.42
CA ARG A 514 26.47 24.28 -11.39
C ARG A 514 25.36 25.31 -11.15
N SER A 515 24.24 25.23 -11.87
CA SER A 515 23.09 26.10 -11.66
C SER A 515 21.81 25.47 -12.18
N ARG A 516 20.66 25.87 -11.65
CA ARG A 516 19.35 25.46 -12.17
C ARG A 516 19.14 25.91 -13.62
N ASP A 517 19.69 27.03 -14.04
CA ASP A 517 19.61 27.47 -15.43
C ASP A 517 20.40 26.56 -16.38
N ALA A 518 21.49 25.98 -15.91
CA ALA A 518 22.25 25.01 -16.72
C ALA A 518 21.45 23.74 -17.03
N ILE A 519 20.48 23.36 -16.18
CA ILE A 519 19.60 22.20 -16.42
C ILE A 519 18.80 22.36 -17.72
N LYS A 520 18.43 23.59 -18.08
CA LYS A 520 17.68 23.89 -19.32
C LYS A 520 18.41 23.44 -20.61
N LYS A 521 19.74 23.21 -20.53
CA LYS A 521 20.56 22.74 -21.64
C LYS A 521 20.48 21.23 -21.85
N VAL A 522 19.92 20.49 -20.91
CA VAL A 522 19.77 19.03 -21.02
C VAL A 522 18.84 18.67 -22.18
N PRO A 523 19.26 17.78 -23.10
CA PRO A 523 18.43 17.39 -24.24
C PRO A 523 17.07 16.82 -23.81
N ARG A 524 16.00 17.20 -24.51
CA ARG A 524 14.60 16.83 -24.28
C ARG A 524 13.97 17.35 -22.99
N LEU A 525 14.66 18.13 -22.20
CA LEU A 525 14.06 18.82 -21.05
C LEU A 525 13.35 20.09 -21.56
N GLY A 526 12.04 20.02 -21.75
CA GLY A 526 11.23 21.17 -22.18
C GLY A 526 10.92 22.11 -21.01
N ALA A 527 10.39 23.30 -21.32
CA ALA A 527 10.08 24.34 -20.33
C ALA A 527 9.12 23.84 -19.24
N LYS A 528 8.08 23.07 -19.60
CA LYS A 528 7.13 22.52 -18.63
C LYS A 528 7.78 21.50 -17.69
N ALA A 529 8.61 20.60 -18.21
CA ALA A 529 9.35 19.63 -17.38
C ALA A 529 10.33 20.33 -16.44
N PHE A 530 11.01 21.37 -16.90
CA PHE A 530 11.88 22.20 -16.06
C PHE A 530 11.08 22.88 -14.94
N GLU A 531 9.96 23.53 -15.27
CA GLU A 531 9.09 24.16 -14.28
C GLU A 531 8.68 23.17 -13.18
N GLN A 532 8.25 21.96 -13.56
CA GLN A 532 7.81 20.94 -12.59
C GLN A 532 8.96 20.41 -11.73
N ALA A 533 10.18 20.28 -12.27
CA ALA A 533 11.31 19.62 -11.62
C ALA A 533 12.21 20.55 -10.82
N ALA A 534 12.37 21.80 -11.24
CA ALA A 534 13.44 22.69 -10.78
C ALA A 534 13.52 22.86 -9.27
N GLY A 535 12.38 22.99 -8.60
CA GLY A 535 12.33 23.16 -7.14
C GLY A 535 12.64 21.91 -6.33
N PHE A 536 12.60 20.72 -6.94
CA PHE A 536 12.91 19.43 -6.31
C PHE A 536 14.35 18.98 -6.53
N LEU A 537 15.07 19.62 -7.47
CA LEU A 537 16.48 19.36 -7.72
C LEU A 537 17.37 20.24 -6.84
N ARG A 538 18.43 19.66 -6.29
CA ARG A 538 19.42 20.32 -5.45
C ARG A 538 20.77 20.36 -6.15
N ILE A 539 21.46 21.48 -6.06
CA ILE A 539 22.80 21.69 -6.62
C ILE A 539 23.70 22.26 -5.52
N PRO A 540 24.29 21.44 -4.65
CA PRO A 540 25.17 21.91 -3.59
C PRO A 540 26.38 22.69 -4.09
N GLU A 541 26.82 22.40 -5.32
CA GLU A 541 27.99 23.00 -5.98
C GLU A 541 27.67 24.33 -6.67
N SER A 542 26.44 24.85 -6.55
CA SER A 542 26.05 26.14 -7.16
C SER A 542 26.59 27.31 -6.37
N ASP A 543 26.97 28.37 -7.08
CA ASP A 543 27.32 29.66 -6.45
C ASP A 543 26.08 30.39 -5.90
N ASN A 544 24.87 30.04 -6.38
CA ASN A 544 23.62 30.54 -5.84
C ASN A 544 23.08 29.57 -4.77
N VAL A 545 23.08 30.01 -3.51
CA VAL A 545 22.60 29.21 -2.37
C VAL A 545 21.15 28.70 -2.57
N LEU A 546 20.31 29.42 -3.31
CA LEU A 546 18.93 29.07 -3.57
C LEU A 546 18.82 27.77 -4.41
N ASP A 547 19.80 27.45 -5.22
CA ASP A 547 19.83 26.23 -6.03
C ASP A 547 19.98 24.97 -5.16
N ASN A 548 20.47 25.12 -3.92
CA ASN A 548 20.55 24.03 -2.93
C ASN A 548 19.39 24.07 -1.90
N THR A 549 18.27 24.69 -2.25
CA THR A 549 17.07 24.77 -1.40
C THR A 549 15.84 24.22 -2.12
N GLY A 550 14.70 24.13 -1.42
CA GLY A 550 13.40 23.82 -2.00
C GLY A 550 12.71 25.04 -2.64
N VAL A 551 13.33 26.20 -2.63
CA VAL A 551 12.76 27.42 -3.23
C VAL A 551 12.68 27.27 -4.74
N HIS A 552 11.50 27.49 -5.32
CA HIS A 552 11.33 27.42 -6.76
C HIS A 552 11.94 28.63 -7.47
N PRO A 553 12.55 28.48 -8.67
CA PRO A 553 13.14 29.61 -9.41
C PRO A 553 12.18 30.78 -9.66
N GLU A 554 10.88 30.55 -9.76
CA GLU A 554 9.87 31.60 -9.87
C GLU A 554 9.90 32.60 -8.69
N SER A 555 10.31 32.13 -7.51
CA SER A 555 10.36 32.92 -6.27
C SER A 555 11.72 33.60 -6.04
N TYR A 556 12.74 33.35 -6.88
CA TYR A 556 14.07 33.94 -6.70
C TYR A 556 14.04 35.46 -6.64
N PRO A 557 13.35 36.20 -7.54
CA PRO A 557 13.27 37.64 -7.46
C PRO A 557 12.69 38.17 -6.14
N ALA A 558 11.71 37.43 -5.58
CA ALA A 558 11.12 37.81 -4.29
C ALA A 558 12.08 37.56 -3.12
N VAL A 559 12.86 36.44 -3.18
CA VAL A 559 13.89 36.16 -2.16
C VAL A 559 15.04 37.14 -2.23
N GLU A 560 15.49 37.51 -3.41
CA GLU A 560 16.51 38.57 -3.60
C GLU A 560 16.05 39.90 -3.00
N LYS A 561 14.78 40.28 -3.22
CA LYS A 561 14.18 41.46 -2.60
C LYS A 561 14.12 41.32 -1.07
N LEU A 562 13.78 40.13 -0.56
CA LEU A 562 13.81 39.87 0.89
C LEU A 562 15.22 40.04 1.47
N PHE A 563 16.24 39.53 0.80
CA PHE A 563 17.64 39.68 1.23
C PHE A 563 18.06 41.15 1.25
N GLN A 564 17.66 41.92 0.25
CA GLN A 564 17.90 43.37 0.22
C GLN A 564 17.20 44.07 1.36
N MET A 565 15.92 43.79 1.63
CA MET A 565 15.14 44.40 2.73
C MET A 565 15.75 44.10 4.10
N LEU A 566 16.34 42.94 4.30
CA LEU A 566 16.93 42.50 5.56
C LEU A 566 18.44 42.78 5.64
N ALA A 567 19.04 43.31 4.57
CA ALA A 567 20.50 43.45 4.42
C ALA A 567 21.22 42.14 4.75
N ILE A 568 20.79 41.04 4.09
CA ILE A 568 21.41 39.71 4.16
C ILE A 568 22.33 39.58 2.95
N THR A 569 23.61 39.30 3.18
CA THR A 569 24.60 38.96 2.15
C THR A 569 24.93 37.49 2.16
N ASP A 570 24.94 36.88 3.34
CA ASP A 570 25.22 35.48 3.58
C ASP A 570 24.19 34.88 4.56
N LEU A 571 23.92 33.59 4.47
CA LEU A 571 23.00 32.90 5.38
C LEU A 571 23.73 32.47 6.68
N ASP A 572 24.32 33.44 7.37
CA ASP A 572 24.95 33.26 8.66
C ASP A 572 23.94 33.24 9.83
N GLN A 573 24.41 33.13 11.06
CA GLN A 573 23.55 33.11 12.24
C GLN A 573 22.73 34.40 12.38
N ALA A 574 23.30 35.57 12.05
CA ALA A 574 22.59 36.85 12.10
C ALA A 574 21.46 36.92 11.07
N ALA A 575 21.67 36.36 9.88
CA ALA A 575 20.64 36.23 8.87
C ALA A 575 19.50 35.27 9.33
N GLN A 576 19.86 34.17 9.98
CA GLN A 576 18.87 33.23 10.53
C GLN A 576 18.00 33.88 11.61
N GLU A 577 18.59 34.68 12.54
CA GLU A 577 17.86 35.42 13.55
C GLU A 577 16.89 36.44 12.93
N LYS A 578 17.31 37.13 11.88
CA LYS A 578 16.46 38.07 11.13
C LYS A 578 15.29 37.35 10.46
N LEU A 579 15.54 36.19 9.81
CA LEU A 579 14.51 35.38 9.15
C LEU A 579 13.49 34.82 10.14
N GLN A 580 13.95 34.38 11.34
CA GLN A 580 13.06 33.86 12.39
C GLN A 580 12.17 34.91 13.04
N SER A 581 12.64 36.18 13.08
CA SER A 581 11.92 37.27 13.72
C SER A 581 10.95 38.01 12.80
N LEU A 582 10.76 37.54 11.56
CA LEU A 582 9.92 38.22 10.56
C LEU A 582 8.43 38.19 10.91
N ASP A 583 7.76 39.32 10.72
CA ASP A 583 6.30 39.34 10.57
C ASP A 583 5.93 38.80 9.16
N VAL A 584 5.67 37.49 9.09
CA VAL A 584 5.42 36.78 7.82
C VAL A 584 4.27 37.42 7.04
N LYS A 585 3.21 37.85 7.72
CA LYS A 585 2.02 38.42 7.06
C LYS A 585 2.34 39.76 6.38
N LYS A 586 3.07 40.60 7.05
CA LYS A 586 3.48 41.93 6.50
C LYS A 586 4.46 41.75 5.35
N VAL A 587 5.49 40.93 5.55
CA VAL A 587 6.53 40.71 4.54
C VAL A 587 5.97 39.97 3.30
N ALA A 588 5.04 39.03 3.46
CA ALA A 588 4.38 38.41 2.35
C ALA A 588 3.64 39.40 1.45
N ALA A 589 2.93 40.36 2.05
CA ALA A 589 2.26 41.42 1.30
C ALA A 589 3.26 42.34 0.57
N ASP A 590 4.39 42.69 1.21
CA ASP A 590 5.43 43.54 0.61
C ASP A 590 6.16 42.87 -0.57
N LEU A 591 6.19 41.53 -0.57
CA LEU A 591 6.85 40.72 -1.61
C LEU A 591 5.88 40.20 -2.68
N ASP A 592 4.58 40.44 -2.55
CA ASP A 592 3.52 39.89 -3.41
C ASP A 592 3.55 38.35 -3.44
N LEU A 593 3.78 37.74 -2.25
CA LEU A 593 3.79 36.30 -2.02
C LEU A 593 2.65 35.90 -1.09
N GLY A 594 2.22 34.64 -1.19
CA GLY A 594 1.36 34.06 -0.18
C GLY A 594 2.09 33.78 1.14
N GLU A 595 1.36 33.82 2.25
CA GLU A 595 1.92 33.55 3.58
C GLU A 595 2.51 32.13 3.70
N ALA A 596 1.83 31.12 3.09
CA ALA A 596 2.29 29.73 3.11
C ALA A 596 3.60 29.58 2.32
N THR A 597 3.67 30.17 1.14
CA THR A 597 4.87 30.18 0.29
C THR A 597 6.04 30.85 0.99
N LEU A 598 5.83 32.01 1.63
CA LEU A 598 6.89 32.68 2.36
C LEU A 598 7.39 31.89 3.57
N LYS A 599 6.50 31.20 4.30
CA LYS A 599 6.88 30.32 5.41
C LYS A 599 7.77 29.17 4.93
N ASP A 600 7.44 28.57 3.81
CA ASP A 600 8.24 27.50 3.21
C ASP A 600 9.62 28.02 2.78
N ILE A 601 9.67 29.20 2.13
CA ILE A 601 10.93 29.86 1.74
C ILE A 601 11.80 30.11 2.97
N ILE A 602 11.24 30.68 4.03
CA ILE A 602 11.99 30.94 5.28
C ILE A 602 12.50 29.62 5.88
N ALA A 603 11.68 28.59 5.93
CA ALA A 603 12.10 27.28 6.46
C ALA A 603 13.26 26.67 5.66
N ASP A 604 13.23 26.79 4.33
CA ASP A 604 14.30 26.34 3.44
C ASP A 604 15.59 27.19 3.60
N LEU A 605 15.47 28.50 3.77
CA LEU A 605 16.61 29.39 3.98
C LEU A 605 17.28 29.25 5.35
N LEU A 606 16.51 28.86 6.38
CA LEU A 606 17.05 28.60 7.72
C LEU A 606 17.94 27.35 7.75
N LYS A 607 17.76 26.43 6.83
CA LYS A 607 18.49 25.17 6.78
C LYS A 607 18.79 24.76 5.33
N PRO A 608 19.58 25.55 4.58
CA PRO A 608 19.88 25.23 3.19
C PRO A 608 20.60 23.88 3.09
N GLY A 609 20.21 23.07 2.12
CA GLY A 609 20.81 21.75 1.88
C GLY A 609 20.54 20.67 2.94
N ARG A 610 19.69 20.95 3.95
CA ARG A 610 19.31 19.95 4.94
C ARG A 610 18.45 18.87 4.29
N ASP A 611 18.82 17.63 4.55
CA ASP A 611 17.98 16.48 4.27
C ASP A 611 16.91 16.39 5.38
N MET A 612 15.63 16.31 5.00
CA MET A 612 14.55 16.21 5.99
C MET A 612 14.68 14.94 6.84
N ARG A 613 15.31 13.89 6.29
CA ARG A 613 15.54 12.61 6.97
C ARG A 613 16.52 12.71 8.14
N ASP A 614 17.35 13.77 8.23
CA ASP A 614 18.25 14.01 9.36
C ASP A 614 17.52 14.22 10.70
N SER A 615 16.21 14.42 10.66
CA SER A 615 15.37 14.56 11.86
C SER A 615 14.76 13.23 12.34
N PHE A 616 14.92 12.15 11.61
CA PHE A 616 14.48 10.82 11.98
C PHE A 616 15.59 10.08 12.74
N ASP A 617 15.21 9.06 13.50
CA ASP A 617 16.15 8.27 14.28
C ASP A 617 17.11 7.51 13.37
N ALA A 618 18.40 7.54 13.75
CA ALA A 618 19.42 6.74 13.07
C ALA A 618 19.25 5.25 13.42
N PRO A 619 19.64 4.34 12.52
CA PRO A 619 19.64 2.91 12.82
C PRO A 619 20.44 2.58 14.09
N VAL A 620 19.93 1.66 14.90
CA VAL A 620 20.62 1.19 16.12
C VAL A 620 21.81 0.34 15.74
N LEU A 621 23.01 0.81 16.06
CA LEU A 621 24.26 0.10 15.84
C LEU A 621 24.56 -0.82 17.02
N ARG A 622 24.99 -2.06 16.75
CA ARG A 622 25.21 -3.13 17.73
C ARG A 622 26.65 -3.65 17.68
N GLN A 623 27.08 -4.29 18.77
CA GLN A 623 28.36 -4.99 18.87
C GLN A 623 28.21 -6.42 19.40
N ASP A 624 27.07 -6.75 20.02
CA ASP A 624 26.78 -8.04 20.67
C ASP A 624 25.38 -8.56 20.27
N VAL A 625 25.12 -9.83 20.51
CA VAL A 625 23.87 -10.53 20.20
C VAL A 625 23.16 -10.91 21.50
N LEU A 626 21.84 -10.69 21.57
CA LEU A 626 20.99 -11.18 22.65
C LEU A 626 20.37 -12.54 22.28
N ASP A 627 20.33 -13.48 23.25
CA ASP A 627 19.57 -14.74 23.11
C ASP A 627 18.22 -14.62 23.82
N ILE A 628 17.19 -15.26 23.26
CA ILE A 628 15.85 -15.30 23.87
C ILE A 628 15.88 -15.89 25.29
N LYS A 629 16.84 -16.77 25.58
CA LYS A 629 17.03 -17.39 26.89
C LYS A 629 17.56 -16.42 27.95
N ASP A 630 18.17 -15.33 27.50
CA ASP A 630 18.69 -14.28 28.38
C ASP A 630 17.62 -13.25 28.75
N LEU A 631 16.45 -13.31 28.11
CA LEU A 631 15.34 -12.41 28.35
C LEU A 631 14.54 -12.82 29.59
N GLN A 632 14.04 -11.80 30.30
CA GLN A 632 13.15 -11.97 31.46
C GLN A 632 11.83 -11.23 31.23
N ILE A 633 10.72 -11.83 31.66
CA ILE A 633 9.40 -11.15 31.63
C ILE A 633 9.48 -9.87 32.46
N GLY A 634 8.98 -8.77 31.90
CA GLY A 634 9.09 -7.44 32.51
C GLY A 634 10.40 -6.70 32.21
N GLN A 635 11.37 -7.32 31.56
CA GLN A 635 12.62 -6.68 31.17
C GLN A 635 12.33 -5.54 30.17
N LYS A 636 12.96 -4.39 30.42
CA LYS A 636 12.92 -3.21 29.55
C LYS A 636 14.02 -3.31 28.50
N LEU A 637 13.67 -3.13 27.23
CA LEU A 637 14.58 -3.18 26.09
C LEU A 637 14.31 -2.01 25.15
N GLU A 638 15.29 -1.66 24.33
CA GLU A 638 15.10 -0.81 23.15
C GLU A 638 15.00 -1.69 21.91
N GLY A 639 14.10 -1.32 21.00
CA GLY A 639 13.91 -2.05 19.77
C GLY A 639 13.50 -1.13 18.62
N VAL A 640 13.67 -1.63 17.40
CA VAL A 640 13.29 -0.92 16.18
C VAL A 640 12.07 -1.59 15.58
N VAL A 641 11.03 -0.82 15.29
CA VAL A 641 9.82 -1.33 14.61
C VAL A 641 10.16 -1.74 13.19
N ARG A 642 10.03 -3.05 12.89
CA ARG A 642 10.35 -3.63 11.58
C ARG A 642 9.15 -3.68 10.66
N ASN A 643 7.97 -3.92 11.23
CA ASN A 643 6.74 -4.01 10.46
C ASN A 643 5.54 -3.63 11.32
N VAL A 644 4.57 -2.95 10.73
CA VAL A 644 3.28 -2.62 11.36
C VAL A 644 2.19 -3.36 10.59
N VAL A 645 1.32 -4.04 11.34
CA VAL A 645 0.21 -4.84 10.80
C VAL A 645 -1.08 -4.50 11.54
N ASP A 646 -2.24 -4.85 11.00
CA ASP A 646 -3.54 -4.47 11.60
C ASP A 646 -3.73 -4.92 13.06
N PHE A 647 -3.10 -6.03 13.46
CA PHE A 647 -3.21 -6.58 14.81
C PHE A 647 -2.05 -6.20 15.74
N GLY A 648 -1.06 -5.41 15.27
CA GLY A 648 0.06 -4.99 16.11
C GLY A 648 1.29 -4.53 15.34
N ALA A 649 2.46 -4.61 15.99
CA ALA A 649 3.74 -4.26 15.41
C ALA A 649 4.81 -5.31 15.75
N PHE A 650 5.67 -5.59 14.78
CA PHE A 650 6.86 -6.43 14.96
C PHE A 650 8.07 -5.54 15.23
N VAL A 651 8.78 -5.85 16.29
CA VAL A 651 9.90 -5.05 16.81
C VAL A 651 11.14 -5.91 16.94
N ASP A 652 12.21 -5.49 16.31
CA ASP A 652 13.54 -6.08 16.47
C ASP A 652 14.18 -5.57 17.77
N ILE A 653 14.31 -6.44 18.74
CA ILE A 653 14.97 -6.18 20.03
C ILE A 653 16.38 -6.79 20.11
N GLY A 654 16.90 -7.30 19.00
CA GLY A 654 18.24 -7.92 18.93
C GLY A 654 18.27 -9.41 19.20
N ILE A 655 17.12 -10.08 19.14
CA ILE A 655 17.00 -11.55 19.17
C ILE A 655 16.62 -12.09 17.79
N HIS A 656 16.56 -13.42 17.65
CA HIS A 656 16.34 -14.09 16.35
C HIS A 656 15.04 -13.70 15.66
N GLU A 657 13.94 -13.75 16.37
CA GLU A 657 12.62 -13.43 15.83
C GLU A 657 12.20 -12.05 16.34
N ASP A 658 11.59 -11.27 15.47
CA ASP A 658 11.00 -10.01 15.88
C ASP A 658 9.95 -10.25 16.97
N GLY A 659 10.00 -9.48 18.04
CA GLY A 659 8.99 -9.51 19.09
C GLY A 659 7.68 -8.88 18.60
N LEU A 660 6.54 -9.48 18.93
CA LEU A 660 5.22 -8.94 18.59
C LEU A 660 4.66 -8.08 19.72
N ILE A 661 4.33 -6.84 19.41
CA ILE A 661 3.45 -6.00 20.24
C ILE A 661 2.04 -6.13 19.69
N HIS A 662 1.16 -6.80 20.41
CA HIS A 662 -0.26 -6.85 20.02
C HIS A 662 -0.91 -5.47 20.16
N ILE A 663 -1.91 -5.15 19.32
CA ILE A 663 -2.60 -3.85 19.29
C ILE A 663 -3.08 -3.39 20.67
N SER A 664 -3.53 -4.31 21.52
CA SER A 664 -3.95 -4.03 22.91
C SER A 664 -2.82 -3.65 23.86
N LYS A 665 -1.55 -3.80 23.44
CA LYS A 665 -0.34 -3.51 24.20
C LYS A 665 0.45 -2.32 23.65
N LEU A 666 -0.07 -1.65 22.64
CA LEU A 666 0.53 -0.45 22.06
C LEU A 666 0.27 0.81 22.90
N SER A 667 -0.87 0.86 23.63
CA SER A 667 -1.25 2.02 24.44
C SER A 667 -2.17 1.59 25.59
N ASN A 668 -2.26 2.42 26.62
CA ASN A 668 -3.25 2.30 27.68
C ASN A 668 -4.68 2.71 27.23
N SER A 669 -4.78 3.43 26.11
CA SER A 669 -6.05 3.83 25.48
C SER A 669 -6.37 2.91 24.30
N TYR A 670 -7.66 2.89 23.89
CA TYR A 670 -8.06 2.13 22.72
C TYR A 670 -7.37 2.63 21.45
N VAL A 671 -6.69 1.74 20.76
CA VAL A 671 -6.00 1.97 19.48
C VAL A 671 -6.83 1.34 18.38
N LYS A 672 -7.24 2.12 17.39
CA LYS A 672 -8.01 1.63 16.25
C LYS A 672 -7.10 1.00 15.19
N HIS A 673 -5.95 1.63 14.94
CA HIS A 673 -4.95 1.15 14.00
C HIS A 673 -3.55 1.30 14.61
N PRO A 674 -2.71 0.26 14.58
CA PRO A 674 -1.35 0.30 15.15
C PRO A 674 -0.48 1.45 14.61
N SER A 675 -0.64 1.83 13.35
CA SER A 675 0.07 2.95 12.70
C SER A 675 -0.22 4.33 13.33
N GLN A 676 -1.24 4.44 14.20
CA GLN A 676 -1.49 5.66 14.97
C GLN A 676 -0.53 5.83 16.15
N VAL A 677 0.16 4.77 16.55
CA VAL A 677 1.03 4.73 17.73
C VAL A 677 2.49 4.52 17.36
N VAL A 678 2.76 3.65 16.37
CA VAL A 678 4.11 3.31 15.94
C VAL A 678 4.21 3.23 14.42
N SER A 679 5.39 3.54 13.89
CA SER A 679 5.73 3.46 12.47
C SER A 679 6.96 2.58 12.25
N VAL A 680 7.09 2.03 11.05
CA VAL A 680 8.30 1.27 10.67
C VAL A 680 9.52 2.18 10.77
N GLY A 681 10.56 1.69 11.45
CA GLY A 681 11.79 2.45 11.71
C GLY A 681 11.83 3.17 13.05
N ASP A 682 10.70 3.29 13.77
CA ASP A 682 10.67 3.93 15.09
C ASP A 682 11.53 3.16 16.09
N LEU A 683 12.33 3.90 16.85
CA LEU A 683 13.02 3.40 18.04
C LEU A 683 12.05 3.45 19.22
N VAL A 684 11.73 2.29 19.76
CA VAL A 684 10.75 2.16 20.83
C VAL A 684 11.32 1.49 22.07
N THR A 685 10.91 1.98 23.23
CA THR A 685 11.14 1.26 24.48
C THR A 685 10.03 0.25 24.70
N VAL A 686 10.39 -1.01 24.86
CA VAL A 686 9.46 -2.12 25.02
C VAL A 686 9.74 -2.91 26.31
N TRP A 687 8.72 -3.59 26.80
CA TRP A 687 8.81 -4.53 27.89
C TRP A 687 8.45 -5.93 27.41
N VAL A 688 9.20 -6.94 27.87
CA VAL A 688 8.89 -8.34 27.56
C VAL A 688 7.62 -8.73 28.31
N ASP A 689 6.54 -9.01 27.57
CA ASP A 689 5.21 -9.37 28.15
C ASP A 689 5.09 -10.89 28.33
N LYS A 690 5.53 -11.68 27.32
CA LYS A 690 5.51 -13.15 27.38
C LYS A 690 6.69 -13.72 26.57
N LEU A 691 7.19 -14.86 27.03
CA LEU A 691 8.24 -15.64 26.37
C LEU A 691 7.72 -17.05 26.05
N ASP A 692 7.88 -17.49 24.81
CA ASP A 692 7.68 -18.87 24.39
C ASP A 692 9.01 -19.38 23.82
N ILE A 693 9.82 -19.95 24.72
CA ILE A 693 11.19 -20.40 24.40
C ILE A 693 11.17 -21.58 23.41
N GLU A 694 10.15 -22.45 23.47
CA GLU A 694 10.04 -23.61 22.60
C GLU A 694 9.74 -23.22 21.14
N ARG A 695 8.96 -22.15 20.95
CA ARG A 695 8.59 -21.62 19.64
C ARG A 695 9.44 -20.40 19.23
N GLU A 696 10.43 -20.04 20.03
CA GLU A 696 11.28 -18.85 19.84
C GLU A 696 10.48 -17.54 19.64
N LYS A 697 9.33 -17.38 20.33
CA LYS A 697 8.45 -16.21 20.19
C LYS A 697 8.48 -15.34 21.44
N VAL A 698 8.56 -14.02 21.21
CA VAL A 698 8.47 -13.00 22.26
C VAL A 698 7.29 -12.09 22.00
N ASN A 699 6.44 -11.93 23.02
CA ASN A 699 5.44 -10.88 23.02
C ASN A 699 5.95 -9.69 23.81
N LEU A 700 5.80 -8.51 23.26
CA LEU A 700 6.26 -7.25 23.80
C LEU A 700 5.10 -6.33 24.14
N SER A 701 5.36 -5.30 24.92
CA SER A 701 4.40 -4.25 25.30
C SER A 701 5.08 -2.89 25.26
N LEU A 702 4.42 -1.87 24.71
CA LEU A 702 4.80 -0.45 24.91
C LEU A 702 4.31 0.10 26.25
N VAL A 703 3.38 -0.61 26.89
CA VAL A 703 2.87 -0.24 28.20
C VAL A 703 3.73 -0.89 29.28
N ALA A 704 4.31 -0.07 30.15
CA ALA A 704 5.10 -0.57 31.28
C ALA A 704 4.28 -1.53 32.15
N PRO A 705 4.88 -2.62 32.65
CA PRO A 705 4.22 -3.49 33.64
C PRO A 705 3.78 -2.65 34.83
N ARG A 706 2.56 -2.87 35.31
CA ARG A 706 2.14 -2.28 36.58
C ARG A 706 2.99 -2.92 37.71
N GLU A 707 3.66 -2.08 38.47
CA GLU A 707 4.32 -2.57 39.70
C GLU A 707 3.28 -3.30 40.54
N SER A 708 3.48 -4.61 40.73
CA SER A 708 2.68 -5.39 41.65
C SER A 708 3.03 -4.93 43.05
N ASN A 709 2.11 -4.15 43.66
CA ASN A 709 2.13 -3.86 45.08
C ASN A 709 1.96 -5.13 45.93
#